data_b521c73563b1001f1dbf773f92a2aea3
#
_entry.id   b521c73563b1001f1dbf773f92a2aea3
#
_cell.length_a   1.000
_cell.length_b   1.000
_cell.length_c   1.000
_cell.angle_alpha   90.00
_cell.angle_beta   90.00
_cell.angle_gamma   90.00
#
_symmetry.space_group_name_H-M   'P 1'
#
loop_
_entity.id
_entity.type
_entity.pdbx_description
1 polymer ?
#
loop_
_entity_poly.entity_id
_entity_poly.type
_entity_poly.pdbx_seq_one_letter_code
_entity_poly.pdbx_strand_id
1 'polypeptide(L)'
;MLAAAGAIIVFIIAFVVYFASTFIVTEREYAVYTSMDEPVLPVISAEINDTEINPMHGYLQDMGNAAASDCITPLPENRRLKLKLRLYGNSVVGVRYEIRSLDLGHFIEKTELGGVNGDENGNAEIELPIQNMIEYNTPYLLKLQLDLGESTVNYYTRIIWSQKDDLERMIAAASEFTEKSFNYDEARDLTVYLETDKGATTDDLSTVGISSGFSQITWGSTGMKLIDEPTVTVKEYDGIMGAVEVSYMSESPNESGNPDRYSNTDNFTMRAGSERIYMMNFERKTNQVFEGNKHLFAGKRISLGIINEDKIQTCKSESGRYIAFKSGRELWLYDQQGKKAVNVFSFRSENDVLRADYNKHDIRILSADDEGDIDFVVYGYMNRGRHEGYNGIVYYRYSSQTQTISELFFIPRAATYENIKEELSELCVKSETDMFYIKQDDAITAIDLASLEMLDIASGLYDDKYAVSDDQKKIAWLEGGEASGNSIKLMDTESGNTQVINAGENEILSVIDFYDQDLIYGISGASDAWTVNGKTRGIPKNTVRIVDPELNEIMNYAREGLFFDEIAIDNDRIQITQYKKTGDNSYQFAGRDTIVSTSGINYSDTDGVSSDISDTRKKVYYIDLDENIKTTRTLDVITPKNISYERSGTLELSSHKSSSVVRYYSYANGKLQSVSYELKQAIDSCYDGMGWVRDSNCAVVYSRADRVSSKTISEPFSAAQPMVMALNAGFDEDEITEDGYIIMNAQEIQLNRLLYYVSKGYPIMARLGENEYCLIYGYTSDNIELFYPSENDNENSRRETMSIEDAAIMFDRYQDDYIVFKKYQGK
;
A
#
# COMPACT_ATOMS: atom_id res chain seq x y z
N MET A 1 27.46 52.84 51.74
CA MET A 1 26.64 53.05 50.52
C MET A 1 27.37 52.60 49.25
N LEU A 2 28.60 52.97 49.00
CA LEU A 2 29.33 52.57 47.76
C LEU A 2 29.47 51.04 47.58
N ALA A 3 29.75 50.30 48.67
CA ALA A 3 29.87 48.85 48.63
C ALA A 3 28.51 48.14 48.37
N ALA A 4 27.41 48.69 48.90
CA ALA A 4 26.08 48.17 48.62
C ALA A 4 25.63 48.47 47.14
N ALA A 5 25.99 49.62 46.62
CA ALA A 5 25.72 49.97 45.22
C ALA A 5 26.55 49.06 44.26
N GLY A 6 27.80 48.78 44.62
CA GLY A 6 28.61 47.83 43.84
C GLY A 6 28.04 46.41 43.83
N ALA A 7 27.58 45.91 44.95
CA ALA A 7 26.94 44.57 45.05
C ALA A 7 25.65 44.49 44.24
N ILE A 8 24.83 45.55 44.23
CA ILE A 8 23.60 45.60 43.38
C ILE A 8 23.94 45.60 41.90
N ILE A 9 24.96 46.34 41.47
CA ILE A 9 25.39 46.37 40.07
C ILE A 9 25.91 45.02 39.62
N VAL A 10 26.74 44.34 40.46
CA VAL A 10 27.22 42.99 40.14
C VAL A 10 26.08 42.00 40.10
N PHE A 11 25.09 42.11 40.99
CA PHE A 11 23.89 41.27 40.96
C PHE A 11 23.06 41.49 39.70
N ILE A 12 22.85 42.75 39.27
CA ILE A 12 22.11 43.06 38.08
C ILE A 12 22.88 42.57 36.84
N ILE A 13 24.18 42.71 36.78
CA ILE A 13 24.99 42.20 35.69
C ILE A 13 24.93 40.65 35.65
N ALA A 14 25.08 39.99 36.79
CA ALA A 14 24.97 38.55 36.90
C ALA A 14 23.55 38.07 36.51
N PHE A 15 22.51 38.79 36.94
CA PHE A 15 21.13 38.49 36.59
C PHE A 15 20.87 38.70 35.09
N VAL A 16 21.35 39.77 34.48
CA VAL A 16 21.25 40.05 33.02
C VAL A 16 22.01 38.97 32.22
N VAL A 17 23.23 38.62 32.67
CA VAL A 17 24.00 37.55 31.99
C VAL A 17 23.34 36.20 32.16
N TYR A 18 22.81 35.89 33.36
CA TYR A 18 22.04 34.67 33.57
C TYR A 18 20.76 34.65 32.72
N PHE A 19 20.01 35.77 32.69
CA PHE A 19 18.80 35.90 31.90
C PHE A 19 19.11 35.82 30.41
N ALA A 20 20.12 36.55 29.93
CA ALA A 20 20.58 36.47 28.55
C ALA A 20 21.06 35.06 28.21
N SER A 21 21.80 34.38 29.09
CA SER A 21 22.26 33.01 28.85
C SER A 21 21.14 31.96 28.97
N THR A 22 19.99 32.29 29.59
CA THR A 22 18.87 31.37 29.81
C THR A 22 17.76 31.59 28.77
N PHE A 23 17.59 32.87 28.29
CA PHE A 23 16.50 33.24 27.37
C PHE A 23 16.97 33.67 25.96
N ILE A 24 18.26 33.98 25.76
CA ILE A 24 18.84 34.03 24.42
C ILE A 24 19.47 32.66 24.13
N VAL A 25 18.69 31.65 24.22
CA VAL A 25 18.87 30.50 23.35
C VAL A 25 18.33 31.01 22.01
N THR A 26 19.17 31.55 21.17
CA THR A 26 18.92 31.42 19.73
C THR A 26 18.67 29.94 19.50
N GLU A 27 17.42 29.56 19.34
CA GLU A 27 17.10 28.29 18.71
C GLU A 27 17.92 28.31 17.43
N ARG A 28 18.96 27.48 17.40
CA ARG A 28 19.50 27.10 16.10
C ARG A 28 18.36 26.39 15.45
N GLU A 29 17.79 26.96 14.40
CA GLU A 29 17.05 26.20 13.43
C GLU A 29 18.00 25.12 12.98
N TYR A 30 17.75 23.90 13.44
CA TYR A 30 18.50 22.74 13.01
C TYR A 30 18.03 22.45 11.59
N ALA A 31 18.90 22.66 10.61
CA ALA A 31 18.64 22.16 9.27
C ALA A 31 18.57 20.63 9.33
N VAL A 32 17.41 20.10 9.06
CA VAL A 32 17.09 18.66 9.12
C VAL A 32 17.25 18.06 7.72
N TYR A 33 18.37 18.34 7.05
CA TYR A 33 18.59 17.94 5.66
C TYR A 33 19.90 17.19 5.49
N THR A 34 19.88 16.19 4.59
CA THR A 34 21.10 15.55 4.13
C THR A 34 21.77 16.40 3.04
N SER A 35 23.09 16.28 2.90
CA SER A 35 23.83 16.94 1.82
C SER A 35 23.66 16.18 0.51
N MET A 36 22.53 16.37 -0.14
CA MET A 36 22.21 15.87 -1.48
C MET A 36 21.99 17.05 -2.41
N ASP A 37 22.17 16.83 -3.71
CA ASP A 37 21.79 17.81 -4.72
C ASP A 37 20.29 18.15 -4.62
N GLU A 38 19.97 19.41 -4.84
CA GLU A 38 18.58 19.87 -4.84
C GLU A 38 17.80 19.22 -6.00
N PRO A 39 16.46 19.02 -5.84
CA PRO A 39 15.65 18.44 -6.89
C PRO A 39 15.57 19.38 -8.11
N VAL A 40 15.71 18.80 -9.29
CA VAL A 40 15.77 19.58 -10.54
C VAL A 40 14.69 19.19 -11.56
N LEU A 41 14.09 18.01 -11.46
CA LEU A 41 13.11 17.57 -12.46
C LEU A 41 11.80 18.38 -12.36
N PRO A 42 11.19 18.79 -13.49
CA PRO A 42 9.91 19.47 -13.48
C PRO A 42 8.78 18.69 -12.82
N VAL A 43 7.81 19.40 -12.25
CA VAL A 43 6.54 18.84 -11.76
C VAL A 43 5.41 19.35 -12.66
N ILE A 44 4.49 18.48 -13.02
CA ILE A 44 3.37 18.77 -13.90
C ILE A 44 2.07 18.51 -13.17
N SER A 45 1.16 19.49 -13.13
CA SER A 45 -0.19 19.36 -12.59
C SER A 45 -1.23 19.54 -13.69
N ALA A 46 -2.34 18.84 -13.60
CA ALA A 46 -3.50 19.12 -14.45
C ALA A 46 -4.31 20.28 -13.88
N GLU A 47 -4.94 21.06 -14.74
CA GLU A 47 -5.83 22.15 -14.34
C GLU A 47 -7.27 21.83 -14.74
N ILE A 48 -8.18 21.91 -13.76
CA ILE A 48 -9.62 21.76 -13.97
C ILE A 48 -10.31 22.93 -13.26
N ASN A 49 -11.01 23.78 -14.03
CA ASN A 49 -11.73 24.94 -13.49
C ASN A 49 -10.88 25.76 -12.50
N ASP A 50 -9.68 26.15 -12.92
CA ASP A 50 -8.71 26.91 -12.14
C ASP A 50 -8.17 26.20 -10.88
N THR A 51 -8.51 24.92 -10.67
CA THR A 51 -7.94 24.09 -9.59
C THR A 51 -6.83 23.20 -10.12
N GLU A 52 -5.65 23.26 -9.49
CA GLU A 52 -4.55 22.33 -9.77
C GLU A 52 -4.81 20.98 -9.10
N ILE A 53 -4.71 19.89 -9.87
CA ILE A 53 -4.85 18.53 -9.38
C ILE A 53 -3.76 17.62 -9.94
N ASN A 54 -3.57 16.47 -9.31
CA ASN A 54 -2.71 15.40 -9.79
C ASN A 54 -1.29 15.86 -10.09
N PRO A 55 -0.51 16.37 -9.13
CA PRO A 55 0.88 16.70 -9.38
C PRO A 55 1.66 15.42 -9.74
N MET A 56 2.15 15.39 -10.97
CA MET A 56 2.93 14.29 -11.51
C MET A 56 4.42 14.57 -11.37
N HIS A 57 5.16 13.64 -10.80
CA HIS A 57 6.61 13.68 -10.71
C HIS A 57 7.25 12.96 -11.89
N GLY A 58 8.39 13.47 -12.35
CA GLY A 58 9.05 12.99 -13.55
C GLY A 58 9.88 11.75 -13.32
N TYR A 59 9.85 10.79 -14.25
CA TYR A 59 10.66 9.58 -14.23
C TYR A 59 11.71 9.61 -15.34
N LEU A 60 12.96 9.34 -15.00
CA LEU A 60 14.05 9.15 -15.96
C LEU A 60 14.04 7.76 -16.59
N GLN A 61 13.33 6.81 -15.98
CA GLN A 61 13.10 5.47 -16.50
C GLN A 61 11.72 5.33 -17.15
N ASP A 62 11.53 4.31 -17.97
CA ASP A 62 10.21 3.96 -18.49
C ASP A 62 9.49 3.06 -17.48
N MET A 63 8.35 3.55 -16.98
CA MET A 63 7.54 2.86 -15.97
C MET A 63 6.47 1.95 -16.58
N GLY A 64 6.33 1.93 -17.93
CA GLY A 64 5.25 1.18 -18.56
C GLY A 64 3.88 1.64 -18.04
N ASN A 65 3.03 0.71 -17.62
CA ASN A 65 1.73 1.00 -16.98
C ASN A 65 1.81 1.06 -15.45
N ALA A 66 2.95 0.76 -14.83
CA ALA A 66 3.09 0.75 -13.38
C ALA A 66 2.69 2.09 -12.75
N ALA A 67 3.20 3.22 -13.27
CA ALA A 67 2.85 4.55 -12.76
C ALA A 67 1.40 5.00 -13.07
N ALA A 68 0.64 4.25 -13.87
CA ALA A 68 -0.76 4.53 -14.15
C ALA A 68 -1.68 4.36 -12.93
N SER A 69 -1.21 3.66 -11.90
CA SER A 69 -1.98 3.47 -10.66
C SER A 69 -2.07 4.73 -9.79
N ASP A 70 -1.18 5.71 -9.97
CA ASP A 70 -1.04 6.84 -9.04
C ASP A 70 -2.23 7.79 -9.06
N CYS A 71 -2.70 8.18 -10.23
CA CYS A 71 -3.83 9.09 -10.37
C CYS A 71 -4.60 8.89 -11.69
N ILE A 72 -5.80 9.46 -11.73
CA ILE A 72 -6.61 9.57 -12.94
C ILE A 72 -6.98 11.04 -13.19
N THR A 73 -6.75 11.52 -14.42
CA THR A 73 -7.01 12.90 -14.81
C THR A 73 -8.25 12.95 -15.71
N PRO A 74 -9.31 13.64 -15.28
CA PRO A 74 -10.50 13.80 -16.12
C PRO A 74 -10.21 14.74 -17.28
N LEU A 75 -10.78 14.41 -18.43
CA LEU A 75 -10.72 15.26 -19.60
C LEU A 75 -11.96 16.16 -19.69
N PRO A 76 -11.79 17.44 -20.01
CA PRO A 76 -12.91 18.32 -20.29
C PRO A 76 -13.67 17.86 -21.56
N GLU A 77 -14.89 18.34 -21.74
CA GLU A 77 -15.77 17.97 -22.87
C GLU A 77 -15.08 18.16 -24.23
N ASN A 78 -14.30 19.25 -24.38
CA ASN A 78 -13.56 19.56 -25.60
C ASN A 78 -12.27 18.74 -25.76
N ARG A 79 -11.91 17.87 -24.81
CA ARG A 79 -10.70 17.04 -24.76
C ARG A 79 -9.38 17.83 -24.88
N ARG A 80 -9.37 19.08 -24.45
CA ARG A 80 -8.15 19.91 -24.38
C ARG A 80 -7.66 19.95 -22.95
N LEU A 81 -6.70 19.07 -22.64
CA LEU A 81 -6.15 18.97 -21.30
C LEU A 81 -5.11 20.06 -21.07
N LYS A 82 -5.39 20.95 -20.13
CA LYS A 82 -4.45 21.98 -19.68
C LYS A 82 -3.56 21.43 -18.59
N LEU A 83 -2.26 21.65 -18.72
CA LEU A 83 -1.25 21.26 -17.76
C LEU A 83 -0.41 22.46 -17.37
N LYS A 84 -0.15 22.59 -16.07
CA LYS A 84 0.79 23.56 -15.49
C LYS A 84 2.10 22.87 -15.18
N LEU A 85 3.22 23.51 -15.50
CA LEU A 85 4.57 23.00 -15.32
C LEU A 85 5.33 23.92 -14.38
N ARG A 86 5.93 23.36 -13.35
CA ARG A 86 6.96 24.00 -12.54
C ARG A 86 8.31 23.48 -13.00
N LEU A 87 9.11 24.33 -13.64
CA LEU A 87 10.27 23.91 -14.44
C LEU A 87 11.57 23.75 -13.66
N TYR A 88 11.68 24.28 -12.46
CA TYR A 88 12.91 24.21 -11.62
C TYR A 88 14.19 24.61 -12.37
N GLY A 89 14.09 25.63 -13.17
CA GLY A 89 15.21 26.17 -13.95
C GLY A 89 15.50 25.44 -15.27
N ASN A 90 14.73 24.40 -15.61
CA ASN A 90 14.88 23.69 -16.87
C ASN A 90 14.29 24.46 -18.05
N SER A 91 14.84 24.17 -19.24
CA SER A 91 14.26 24.57 -20.53
C SER A 91 13.66 23.35 -21.21
N VAL A 92 12.42 23.43 -21.65
CA VAL A 92 11.75 22.36 -22.35
C VAL A 92 11.90 22.58 -23.86
N VAL A 93 12.69 21.73 -24.50
CA VAL A 93 13.00 21.83 -25.95
C VAL A 93 11.86 21.27 -26.78
N GLY A 94 11.17 20.24 -26.27
CA GLY A 94 10.03 19.60 -26.94
C GLY A 94 9.16 18.86 -25.96
N VAL A 95 7.89 18.67 -26.34
CA VAL A 95 6.89 17.91 -25.60
C VAL A 95 6.32 16.85 -26.53
N ARG A 96 6.21 15.62 -26.03
CA ARG A 96 5.59 14.51 -26.73
C ARG A 96 4.61 13.82 -25.81
N TYR A 97 3.47 13.38 -26.32
CA TYR A 97 2.60 12.52 -25.54
C TYR A 97 2.11 11.32 -26.35
N GLU A 98 1.85 10.24 -25.66
CA GLU A 98 1.28 9.00 -26.17
C GLU A 98 0.07 8.60 -25.31
N ILE A 99 -1.00 8.13 -25.97
CA ILE A 99 -2.17 7.55 -25.35
C ILE A 99 -2.25 6.09 -25.77
N ARG A 100 -2.42 5.21 -24.78
CA ARG A 100 -2.53 3.76 -24.95
C ARG A 100 -3.66 3.20 -24.09
N SER A 101 -4.11 1.98 -24.45
CA SER A 101 -4.89 1.17 -23.48
C SER A 101 -4.04 0.85 -22.24
N LEU A 102 -4.71 0.57 -21.10
CA LEU A 102 -4.00 0.31 -19.84
C LEU A 102 -3.13 -0.94 -19.88
N ASP A 103 -3.50 -1.94 -20.69
CA ASP A 103 -2.71 -3.16 -20.92
C ASP A 103 -1.52 -2.95 -21.90
N LEU A 104 -1.32 -1.72 -22.37
CA LEU A 104 -0.33 -1.32 -23.37
C LEU A 104 -0.52 -1.98 -24.77
N GLY A 105 -1.53 -2.83 -24.92
CA GLY A 105 -1.76 -3.61 -26.15
C GLY A 105 -2.18 -2.76 -27.34
N HIS A 106 -2.91 -1.66 -27.10
CA HIS A 106 -3.43 -0.80 -28.14
C HIS A 106 -2.86 0.61 -28.08
N PHE A 107 -2.33 1.03 -29.18
CA PHE A 107 -1.84 2.39 -29.39
C PHE A 107 -2.97 3.27 -29.97
N ILE A 108 -3.30 4.37 -29.28
CA ILE A 108 -4.41 5.25 -29.64
C ILE A 108 -3.91 6.49 -30.37
N GLU A 109 -2.96 7.22 -29.76
CA GLU A 109 -2.49 8.49 -30.27
C GLU A 109 -1.03 8.76 -29.89
N LYS A 110 -0.32 9.48 -30.76
CA LYS A 110 0.99 10.07 -30.46
C LYS A 110 1.07 11.44 -31.10
N THR A 111 1.42 12.44 -30.30
CA THR A 111 1.52 13.82 -30.75
C THR A 111 2.81 14.46 -30.24
N GLU A 112 3.45 15.24 -31.10
CA GLU A 112 4.62 16.04 -30.77
C GLU A 112 4.23 17.52 -30.80
N LEU A 113 4.63 18.23 -29.74
CA LEU A 113 4.43 19.68 -29.58
C LEU A 113 5.79 20.37 -29.55
N GLY A 114 5.80 21.67 -29.77
CA GLY A 114 7.02 22.47 -29.67
C GLY A 114 7.55 22.60 -28.24
N GLY A 115 8.71 23.23 -28.13
CA GLY A 115 9.27 23.56 -26.83
C GLY A 115 8.43 24.60 -26.07
N VAL A 116 8.63 24.67 -24.77
CA VAL A 116 7.90 25.56 -23.87
C VAL A 116 8.89 26.40 -23.06
N ASN A 117 8.63 27.70 -22.98
CA ASN A 117 9.45 28.62 -22.19
C ASN A 117 8.73 28.93 -20.86
N GLY A 118 9.49 28.93 -19.79
CA GLY A 118 8.97 29.36 -18.50
C GLY A 118 8.75 30.87 -18.42
N ASP A 119 7.83 31.30 -17.59
CA ASP A 119 7.66 32.69 -17.16
C ASP A 119 8.81 33.12 -16.21
N GLU A 120 8.72 34.35 -15.70
CA GLU A 120 9.71 34.92 -14.77
C GLU A 120 9.81 34.11 -13.44
N ASN A 121 8.80 33.35 -13.10
CA ASN A 121 8.74 32.50 -11.90
C ASN A 121 9.13 31.03 -12.18
N GLY A 122 9.49 30.72 -13.42
CA GLY A 122 9.84 29.35 -13.82
C GLY A 122 8.62 28.42 -14.02
N ASN A 123 7.42 28.99 -14.21
CA ASN A 123 6.21 28.24 -14.54
C ASN A 123 5.94 28.30 -16.05
N ALA A 124 5.25 27.29 -16.55
CA ALA A 124 4.79 27.23 -17.92
C ALA A 124 3.44 26.51 -18.02
N GLU A 125 2.73 26.73 -19.11
CA GLU A 125 1.47 26.07 -19.41
C GLU A 125 1.55 25.39 -20.76
N ILE A 126 0.93 24.20 -20.88
CA ILE A 126 0.74 23.48 -22.12
C ILE A 126 -0.71 23.00 -22.23
N GLU A 127 -1.20 22.89 -23.45
CA GLU A 127 -2.49 22.31 -23.75
C GLU A 127 -2.31 21.09 -24.65
N LEU A 128 -2.80 19.93 -24.22
CA LEU A 128 -2.78 18.71 -25.01
C LEU A 128 -4.11 18.56 -25.77
N PRO A 129 -4.10 18.70 -27.11
CA PRO A 129 -5.32 18.56 -27.93
C PRO A 129 -5.58 17.08 -28.25
N ILE A 130 -6.21 16.35 -27.33
CA ILE A 130 -6.46 14.92 -27.46
C ILE A 130 -7.51 14.65 -28.52
N GLN A 131 -7.21 13.75 -29.45
CA GLN A 131 -8.08 13.43 -30.60
C GLN A 131 -9.33 12.63 -30.18
N ASN A 132 -10.34 12.61 -31.05
CA ASN A 132 -11.59 11.89 -30.83
C ASN A 132 -11.46 10.38 -31.13
N MET A 133 -10.51 9.71 -30.45
CA MET A 133 -10.25 8.27 -30.57
C MET A 133 -10.42 7.52 -29.25
N ILE A 134 -10.86 8.23 -28.21
CA ILE A 134 -11.09 7.70 -26.87
C ILE A 134 -12.60 7.58 -26.62
N GLU A 135 -12.99 6.58 -25.84
CA GLU A 135 -14.37 6.30 -25.51
C GLU A 135 -14.78 6.92 -24.15
N TYR A 136 -16.08 7.19 -24.00
CA TYR A 136 -16.60 7.69 -22.71
C TYR A 136 -16.43 6.67 -21.59
N ASN A 137 -16.08 7.18 -20.41
CA ASN A 137 -15.92 6.43 -19.17
C ASN A 137 -14.96 5.23 -19.29
N THR A 138 -14.07 5.29 -20.27
CA THR A 138 -13.01 4.31 -20.46
C THR A 138 -11.67 4.95 -20.12
N PRO A 139 -10.93 4.42 -19.16
CA PRO A 139 -9.62 4.96 -18.78
C PRO A 139 -8.53 4.52 -19.77
N TYR A 140 -7.64 5.44 -20.10
CA TYR A 140 -6.47 5.24 -20.93
C TYR A 140 -5.21 5.69 -20.24
N LEU A 141 -4.06 5.12 -20.56
CA LEU A 141 -2.76 5.60 -20.13
C LEU A 141 -2.34 6.80 -20.99
N LEU A 142 -2.06 7.93 -20.34
CA LEU A 142 -1.33 9.06 -20.92
C LEU A 142 0.10 9.03 -20.44
N LYS A 143 1.05 8.85 -21.36
CA LYS A 143 2.48 9.06 -21.14
C LYS A 143 2.88 10.38 -21.76
N LEU A 144 3.34 11.33 -20.95
CA LEU A 144 3.88 12.61 -21.38
C LEU A 144 5.40 12.59 -21.23
N GLN A 145 6.11 13.12 -22.22
CA GLN A 145 7.56 13.21 -22.24
C GLN A 145 7.99 14.64 -22.42
N LEU A 146 8.84 15.15 -21.54
CA LEU A 146 9.52 16.44 -21.70
C LEU A 146 10.96 16.17 -22.14
N ASP A 147 11.35 16.79 -23.24
CA ASP A 147 12.74 16.84 -23.70
C ASP A 147 13.40 18.06 -23.05
N LEU A 148 14.36 17.84 -22.16
CA LEU A 148 15.12 18.88 -21.49
C LEU A 148 16.47 19.15 -22.19
N GLY A 149 16.72 18.54 -23.36
CA GLY A 149 17.95 18.64 -24.14
C GLY A 149 18.99 17.60 -23.76
N GLU A 150 19.32 17.45 -22.48
CA GLU A 150 20.26 16.44 -21.98
C GLU A 150 19.57 15.14 -21.57
N SER A 151 18.32 15.21 -21.21
CA SER A 151 17.52 14.06 -20.76
C SER A 151 16.07 14.18 -21.20
N THR A 152 15.40 13.03 -21.31
CA THR A 152 13.95 12.93 -21.49
C THR A 152 13.30 12.46 -20.19
N VAL A 153 12.32 13.21 -19.72
CA VAL A 153 11.60 12.94 -18.48
C VAL A 153 10.20 12.47 -18.81
N ASN A 154 9.80 11.33 -18.26
CA ASN A 154 8.49 10.70 -18.49
C ASN A 154 7.53 11.03 -17.35
N TYR A 155 6.29 11.32 -17.68
CA TYR A 155 5.20 11.53 -16.72
C TYR A 155 4.03 10.65 -17.11
N TYR A 156 3.29 10.17 -16.13
CA TYR A 156 2.22 9.20 -16.34
C TYR A 156 0.98 9.59 -15.54
N THR A 157 -0.16 9.48 -16.20
CA THR A 157 -1.48 9.51 -15.55
C THR A 157 -2.45 8.67 -16.35
N ARG A 158 -3.47 8.15 -15.72
CA ARG A 158 -4.64 7.68 -16.47
C ARG A 158 -5.45 8.90 -16.87
N ILE A 159 -6.10 8.85 -18.01
CA ILE A 159 -7.06 9.87 -18.46
C ILE A 159 -8.40 9.20 -18.66
N ILE A 160 -9.48 9.92 -18.35
CA ILE A 160 -10.85 9.48 -18.56
C ILE A 160 -11.70 10.61 -19.13
N TRP A 161 -12.48 10.31 -20.14
CA TRP A 161 -13.41 11.27 -20.73
C TRP A 161 -14.82 11.03 -20.18
N SER A 162 -15.33 11.97 -19.39
CA SER A 162 -16.66 11.92 -18.78
C SER A 162 -17.49 13.12 -19.21
N GLN A 163 -18.80 12.92 -19.37
CA GLN A 163 -19.74 13.99 -19.77
C GLN A 163 -20.26 14.82 -18.59
N LYS A 164 -19.93 14.46 -17.34
CA LYS A 164 -20.53 15.04 -16.15
C LYS A 164 -19.52 15.81 -15.31
N ASP A 165 -19.97 16.91 -14.74
CA ASP A 165 -19.20 17.74 -13.80
C ASP A 165 -19.11 17.12 -12.39
N ASP A 166 -19.47 15.84 -12.25
CA ASP A 166 -19.56 15.16 -10.95
C ASP A 166 -18.22 15.10 -10.24
N LEU A 167 -17.12 14.92 -10.99
CA LEU A 167 -15.79 14.87 -10.39
C LEU A 167 -15.35 16.24 -9.86
N GLU A 168 -15.66 17.33 -10.56
CA GLU A 168 -15.39 18.68 -10.07
C GLU A 168 -16.11 18.96 -8.75
N ARG A 169 -17.37 18.50 -8.64
CA ARG A 169 -18.14 18.59 -7.41
C ARG A 169 -17.53 17.73 -6.28
N MET A 170 -16.95 16.57 -6.61
CA MET A 170 -16.24 15.72 -5.64
C MET A 170 -14.97 16.39 -5.16
N ILE A 171 -14.16 16.96 -6.06
CA ILE A 171 -12.94 17.71 -5.71
C ILE A 171 -13.30 18.88 -4.79
N ALA A 172 -14.31 19.67 -5.16
CA ALA A 172 -14.76 20.80 -4.35
C ALA A 172 -15.24 20.35 -2.95
N ALA A 173 -16.00 19.25 -2.87
CA ALA A 173 -16.49 18.71 -1.60
C ALA A 173 -15.35 18.22 -0.70
N ALA A 174 -14.32 17.57 -1.27
CA ALA A 174 -13.14 17.11 -0.53
C ALA A 174 -12.32 18.29 0.01
N SER A 175 -12.02 19.29 -0.82
CA SER A 175 -11.29 20.49 -0.42
C SER A 175 -12.03 21.28 0.66
N GLU A 176 -13.33 21.52 0.45
CA GLU A 176 -14.18 22.22 1.41
C GLU A 176 -14.26 21.49 2.76
N PHE A 177 -14.36 20.15 2.73
CA PHE A 177 -14.35 19.34 3.95
C PHE A 177 -13.06 19.52 4.72
N THR A 178 -11.91 19.38 4.06
CA THR A 178 -10.60 19.55 4.67
C THR A 178 -10.45 20.94 5.28
N GLU A 179 -10.73 22.01 4.53
CA GLU A 179 -10.60 23.39 5.00
C GLU A 179 -11.52 23.71 6.17
N LYS A 180 -12.80 23.36 6.08
CA LYS A 180 -13.78 23.59 7.15
C LYS A 180 -13.44 22.86 8.44
N SER A 181 -12.73 21.72 8.35
CA SER A 181 -12.35 20.95 9.53
C SER A 181 -11.46 21.72 10.52
N PHE A 182 -10.76 22.77 10.06
CA PHE A 182 -9.95 23.66 10.90
C PHE A 182 -10.74 24.77 11.60
N ASN A 183 -12.01 24.96 11.23
CA ASN A 183 -12.89 25.95 11.85
C ASN A 183 -14.10 25.24 12.48
N TYR A 184 -14.18 25.23 13.80
CA TYR A 184 -15.23 24.50 14.55
C TYR A 184 -16.66 24.93 14.14
N ASP A 185 -16.89 26.22 13.90
CA ASP A 185 -18.23 26.73 13.56
C ASP A 185 -18.61 26.38 12.13
N GLU A 186 -17.70 26.47 11.19
CA GLU A 186 -17.91 26.11 9.78
C GLU A 186 -18.03 24.59 9.61
N ALA A 187 -17.28 23.83 10.40
CA ALA A 187 -17.31 22.36 10.36
C ALA A 187 -18.67 21.75 10.73
N ARG A 188 -19.60 22.55 11.30
CA ARG A 188 -20.96 22.05 11.58
C ARG A 188 -21.68 21.59 10.32
N ASP A 189 -21.36 22.19 9.17
CA ASP A 189 -21.93 21.79 7.89
C ASP A 189 -21.48 20.38 7.48
N LEU A 190 -20.33 19.92 7.99
CA LEU A 190 -19.77 18.59 7.68
C LEU A 190 -20.51 17.44 8.35
N THR A 191 -21.35 17.74 9.36
CA THR A 191 -22.09 16.71 10.12
C THR A 191 -23.03 15.88 9.24
N VAL A 192 -23.44 16.42 8.08
CA VAL A 192 -24.31 15.70 7.11
C VAL A 192 -23.60 14.51 6.43
N TYR A 193 -22.28 14.48 6.50
CA TYR A 193 -21.44 13.42 5.91
C TYR A 193 -21.02 12.38 6.94
N LEU A 194 -21.18 12.64 8.24
CA LEU A 194 -20.65 11.79 9.29
C LEU A 194 -21.64 10.70 9.70
N GLU A 195 -21.11 9.51 9.89
CA GLU A 195 -21.83 8.32 10.39
C GLU A 195 -21.34 7.97 11.80
N THR A 196 -21.38 8.91 12.73
CA THR A 196 -20.76 8.78 14.07
C THR A 196 -21.23 7.52 14.80
N ASP A 197 -20.30 6.63 15.09
CA ASP A 197 -20.51 5.45 15.93
C ASP A 197 -20.19 5.80 17.41
N LYS A 198 -21.12 5.43 18.31
CA LYS A 198 -20.91 5.60 19.76
C LYS A 198 -19.84 4.69 20.35
N GLY A 199 -19.49 3.63 19.65
CA GLY A 199 -18.42 2.69 19.99
C GLY A 199 -17.05 3.07 19.45
N ALA A 200 -16.97 4.08 18.56
CA ALA A 200 -15.71 4.51 17.98
C ALA A 200 -14.76 5.07 19.04
N THR A 201 -13.47 4.73 18.94
CA THR A 201 -12.45 5.26 19.85
C THR A 201 -12.32 6.77 19.66
N THR A 202 -12.24 7.50 20.77
CA THR A 202 -12.08 8.97 20.79
C THR A 202 -10.67 9.42 21.16
N ASP A 203 -9.77 8.46 21.42
CA ASP A 203 -8.46 8.71 22.01
C ASP A 203 -7.32 8.66 20.99
N ASP A 204 -7.63 8.68 19.71
CA ASP A 204 -6.67 8.69 18.63
C ASP A 204 -6.99 9.82 17.62
N LEU A 205 -5.97 10.56 17.20
CA LEU A 205 -6.01 11.55 16.12
C LEU A 205 -5.13 11.15 14.94
N SER A 206 -4.40 10.03 15.06
CA SER A 206 -3.57 9.53 13.94
C SER A 206 -4.42 9.01 12.81
N THR A 207 -5.60 8.45 13.13
CA THR A 207 -6.60 7.98 12.17
C THR A 207 -7.97 8.50 12.59
N VAL A 208 -8.59 9.29 11.73
CA VAL A 208 -9.93 9.84 11.95
C VAL A 208 -10.79 9.50 10.72
N GLY A 209 -11.85 8.74 10.93
CA GLY A 209 -12.69 8.24 9.85
C GLY A 209 -14.11 8.81 9.86
N ILE A 210 -14.94 8.38 8.93
CA ILE A 210 -16.34 8.81 8.77
C ILE A 210 -17.21 8.53 10.01
N SER A 211 -16.86 7.49 10.78
CA SER A 211 -17.53 7.11 12.03
C SER A 211 -17.00 7.81 13.27
N SER A 212 -15.94 8.61 13.15
CA SER A 212 -15.34 9.33 14.25
C SER A 212 -16.22 10.46 14.78
N GLY A 213 -15.97 10.87 16.04
CA GLY A 213 -16.69 11.98 16.66
C GLY A 213 -16.36 13.33 16.04
N PHE A 214 -17.32 14.25 16.04
CA PHE A 214 -17.16 15.61 15.52
C PHE A 214 -15.95 16.34 16.10
N SER A 215 -15.63 16.12 17.38
CA SER A 215 -14.43 16.70 18.00
C SER A 215 -13.13 16.23 17.36
N GLN A 216 -13.05 14.95 16.92
CA GLN A 216 -11.86 14.44 16.22
C GLN A 216 -11.76 15.03 14.81
N ILE A 217 -12.88 15.15 14.10
CA ILE A 217 -12.94 15.79 12.78
C ILE A 217 -12.42 17.23 12.85
N THR A 218 -12.75 17.96 13.91
CA THR A 218 -12.38 19.36 14.13
C THR A 218 -11.11 19.53 14.97
N TRP A 219 -10.26 18.52 15.03
CA TRP A 219 -8.97 18.52 15.72
C TRP A 219 -9.03 18.73 17.26
N GLY A 220 -10.20 18.66 17.87
CA GLY A 220 -10.40 18.77 19.30
C GLY A 220 -9.86 20.06 19.91
N SER A 221 -9.01 19.92 20.93
CA SER A 221 -8.37 21.05 21.64
C SER A 221 -6.90 21.29 21.21
N THR A 222 -6.45 20.71 20.09
CA THR A 222 -5.06 20.81 19.64
C THR A 222 -4.66 22.20 19.20
N GLY A 223 -5.61 23.05 18.78
CA GLY A 223 -5.32 24.34 18.15
C GLY A 223 -4.67 24.21 16.77
N MET A 224 -4.92 23.11 16.08
CA MET A 224 -4.38 22.80 14.76
C MET A 224 -4.74 23.88 13.75
N LYS A 225 -3.80 24.23 12.88
CA LYS A 225 -3.96 25.19 11.80
C LYS A 225 -3.37 24.66 10.52
N LEU A 226 -4.04 24.92 9.41
CA LEU A 226 -3.51 24.69 8.09
C LEU A 226 -2.39 25.72 7.81
N ILE A 227 -1.26 25.27 7.24
CA ILE A 227 -0.11 26.16 6.94
C ILE A 227 0.22 26.24 5.46
N ASP A 228 -0.19 25.24 4.66
CA ASP A 228 0.09 25.19 3.22
C ASP A 228 -1.21 25.06 2.43
N GLU A 229 -1.16 25.40 1.15
CA GLU A 229 -2.26 25.11 0.22
C GLU A 229 -2.38 23.59 0.00
N PRO A 230 -3.56 22.99 0.22
CA PRO A 230 -3.73 21.55 0.08
C PRO A 230 -3.52 21.08 -1.36
N THR A 231 -2.84 19.96 -1.51
CA THR A 231 -2.62 19.28 -2.79
C THR A 231 -3.72 18.25 -3.01
N VAL A 232 -4.42 18.31 -4.14
CA VAL A 232 -5.51 17.41 -4.51
C VAL A 232 -5.07 16.39 -5.53
N THR A 233 -5.29 15.11 -5.25
CA THR A 233 -5.03 13.99 -6.17
C THR A 233 -6.29 13.15 -6.37
N VAL A 234 -6.71 12.98 -7.60
CA VAL A 234 -7.80 12.06 -7.95
C VAL A 234 -7.23 10.66 -8.14
N LYS A 235 -7.51 9.77 -7.19
CA LYS A 235 -6.97 8.40 -7.17
C LYS A 235 -7.75 7.48 -8.10
N GLU A 236 -9.08 7.63 -8.14
CA GLU A 236 -9.97 6.83 -8.98
C GLU A 236 -11.20 7.63 -9.40
N TYR A 237 -11.68 7.37 -10.61
CA TYR A 237 -12.95 7.89 -11.11
C TYR A 237 -13.45 7.02 -12.28
N ASP A 238 -14.73 6.68 -12.27
CA ASP A 238 -15.38 5.87 -13.32
C ASP A 238 -16.64 6.52 -13.92
N GLY A 239 -16.88 7.78 -13.60
CA GLY A 239 -18.08 8.52 -14.02
C GLY A 239 -19.20 8.55 -12.96
N ILE A 240 -19.13 7.72 -11.94
CA ILE A 240 -20.10 7.63 -10.83
C ILE A 240 -19.40 7.68 -9.47
N MET A 241 -18.39 6.85 -9.29
CA MET A 241 -17.56 6.79 -8.10
C MET A 241 -16.31 7.62 -8.31
N GLY A 242 -15.88 8.33 -7.27
CA GLY A 242 -14.58 9.01 -7.23
C GLY A 242 -13.88 8.79 -5.90
N ALA A 243 -12.57 8.64 -5.97
CA ALA A 243 -11.69 8.64 -4.82
C ALA A 243 -10.72 9.81 -4.93
N VAL A 244 -10.75 10.69 -3.93
CA VAL A 244 -9.95 11.93 -3.89
C VAL A 244 -9.09 11.93 -2.65
N GLU A 245 -7.82 12.24 -2.81
CA GLU A 245 -6.86 12.43 -1.74
C GLU A 245 -6.51 13.92 -1.63
N VAL A 246 -6.51 14.46 -0.42
CA VAL A 246 -6.09 15.84 -0.12
C VAL A 246 -4.95 15.77 0.88
N SER A 247 -3.76 16.16 0.45
CA SER A 247 -2.54 16.17 1.27
C SER A 247 -2.18 17.60 1.66
N TYR A 248 -1.79 17.82 2.92
CA TYR A 248 -1.47 19.15 3.44
C TYR A 248 -0.63 19.09 4.70
N MET A 249 0.05 20.20 4.99
CA MET A 249 0.75 20.41 6.24
C MET A 249 -0.10 21.24 7.20
N SER A 250 -0.01 20.90 8.48
CA SER A 250 -0.63 21.67 9.55
C SER A 250 0.32 21.85 10.74
N GLU A 251 0.03 22.79 11.62
CA GLU A 251 0.80 23.04 12.83
C GLU A 251 -0.10 23.16 14.06
N SER A 252 0.44 22.78 15.21
CA SER A 252 -0.23 22.91 16.49
C SER A 252 0.73 23.48 17.53
N PRO A 253 0.31 24.44 18.36
CA PRO A 253 1.16 25.01 19.40
C PRO A 253 1.60 23.92 20.40
N ASN A 254 2.85 24.03 20.86
CA ASN A 254 3.39 23.20 21.92
C ASN A 254 3.74 24.02 23.16
N GLU A 255 4.14 23.35 24.25
CA GLU A 255 4.47 24.01 25.53
C GLU A 255 5.72 24.91 25.46
N SER A 256 6.58 24.71 24.46
CA SER A 256 7.82 25.51 24.30
C SER A 256 7.62 26.80 23.49
N GLY A 257 6.45 26.99 22.91
CA GLY A 257 6.10 28.18 22.13
C GLY A 257 6.36 28.07 20.62
N ASN A 258 7.11 27.04 20.16
CA ASN A 258 7.22 26.73 18.76
C ASN A 258 6.17 25.69 18.36
N PRO A 259 5.47 25.83 17.23
CA PRO A 259 4.50 24.85 16.82
C PRO A 259 5.17 23.53 16.41
N ASP A 260 4.53 22.43 16.71
CA ASP A 260 4.86 21.15 16.08
C ASP A 260 4.13 21.05 14.74
N ARG A 261 4.77 20.45 13.75
CA ARG A 261 4.24 20.28 12.40
C ARG A 261 3.71 18.87 12.18
N TYR A 262 2.70 18.78 11.31
CA TYR A 262 2.02 17.53 10.99
C TYR A 262 1.82 17.41 9.49
N SER A 263 2.13 16.24 8.95
CA SER A 263 1.77 15.83 7.60
C SER A 263 0.43 15.10 7.65
N ASN A 264 -0.52 15.54 6.87
CA ASN A 264 -1.88 15.00 6.87
C ASN A 264 -2.29 14.55 5.47
N THR A 265 -3.12 13.52 5.43
CA THR A 265 -3.74 13.03 4.21
C THR A 265 -5.19 12.69 4.49
N ASP A 266 -6.11 13.39 3.84
CA ASP A 266 -7.55 13.13 3.88
C ASP A 266 -7.92 12.32 2.64
N ASN A 267 -8.47 11.13 2.82
CA ASN A 267 -8.92 10.24 1.75
C ASN A 267 -10.44 10.19 1.73
N PHE A 268 -11.02 10.48 0.59
CA PHE A 268 -12.47 10.52 0.37
C PHE A 268 -12.85 9.49 -0.68
N THR A 269 -13.82 8.64 -0.38
CA THR A 269 -14.52 7.83 -1.38
C THR A 269 -15.93 8.36 -1.51
N MET A 270 -16.29 8.80 -2.71
CA MET A 270 -17.53 9.50 -2.98
C MET A 270 -18.27 8.90 -4.15
N ARG A 271 -19.57 9.08 -4.16
CA ARG A 271 -20.46 8.67 -5.26
C ARG A 271 -21.33 9.84 -5.71
N ALA A 272 -21.38 10.06 -7.03
CA ALA A 272 -22.26 11.03 -7.63
C ALA A 272 -23.73 10.59 -7.53
N GLY A 273 -24.59 11.48 -7.07
CA GLY A 273 -26.02 11.37 -7.16
C GLY A 273 -26.61 12.48 -8.01
N SER A 274 -27.90 12.39 -8.36
CA SER A 274 -28.56 13.38 -9.22
C SER A 274 -28.53 14.80 -8.65
N GLU A 275 -28.60 14.94 -7.34
CA GLU A 275 -28.68 16.24 -6.67
C GLU A 275 -27.46 16.59 -5.82
N ARG A 276 -26.77 15.58 -5.28
CA ARG A 276 -25.65 15.77 -4.36
C ARG A 276 -24.58 14.70 -4.52
N ILE A 277 -23.38 14.99 -4.00
CA ILE A 277 -22.33 14.01 -3.78
C ILE A 277 -22.58 13.30 -2.45
N TYR A 278 -22.47 11.97 -2.46
CA TYR A 278 -22.53 11.14 -1.27
C TYR A 278 -21.11 10.77 -0.86
N MET A 279 -20.73 11.08 0.36
CA MET A 279 -19.49 10.61 0.96
C MET A 279 -19.72 9.18 1.44
N MET A 280 -19.07 8.22 0.80
CA MET A 280 -19.19 6.79 1.10
C MET A 280 -18.17 6.37 2.16
N ASN A 281 -17.02 7.00 2.16
CA ASN A 281 -16.01 6.85 3.20
C ASN A 281 -15.14 8.11 3.28
N PHE A 282 -14.60 8.35 4.46
CA PHE A 282 -13.59 9.37 4.77
C PHE A 282 -12.59 8.80 5.76
N GLU A 283 -11.31 9.02 5.52
CA GLU A 283 -10.25 8.70 6.47
C GLU A 283 -9.15 9.77 6.40
N ARG A 284 -8.88 10.41 7.55
CA ARG A 284 -7.71 11.28 7.75
C ARG A 284 -6.60 10.50 8.41
N LYS A 285 -5.38 10.63 7.88
CA LYS A 285 -4.14 10.13 8.48
C LYS A 285 -3.26 11.30 8.86
N THR A 286 -2.77 11.28 10.09
CA THR A 286 -1.95 12.36 10.66
C THR A 286 -0.66 11.79 11.22
N ASN A 287 0.47 12.37 10.81
CA ASN A 287 1.78 12.05 11.34
C ASN A 287 2.48 13.34 11.80
N GLN A 288 2.97 13.36 13.04
CA GLN A 288 3.82 14.43 13.50
C GLN A 288 5.17 14.36 12.80
N VAL A 289 5.66 15.50 12.32
CA VAL A 289 7.00 15.62 11.75
C VAL A 289 8.01 15.71 12.89
N PHE A 290 8.93 14.77 12.95
CA PHE A 290 9.98 14.78 13.96
C PHE A 290 11.13 15.69 13.50
N GLU A 291 11.32 16.80 14.18
CA GLU A 291 12.33 17.82 13.82
C GLU A 291 13.55 17.79 14.76
N GLY A 292 13.65 16.82 15.66
CA GLY A 292 14.74 16.75 16.62
C GLY A 292 14.74 17.86 17.68
N ASN A 293 13.61 18.56 17.84
CA ASN A 293 13.47 19.66 18.81
C ASN A 293 13.69 19.18 20.25
N LYS A 294 14.34 20.01 21.07
CA LYS A 294 14.75 19.64 22.46
C LYS A 294 13.62 19.19 23.36
N HIS A 295 12.43 19.74 23.18
CA HIS A 295 11.27 19.39 24.00
C HIS A 295 10.80 17.96 23.77
N LEU A 296 11.15 17.35 22.60
CA LEU A 296 10.83 15.96 22.29
C LEU A 296 11.67 14.96 23.11
N PHE A 297 12.76 15.40 23.70
CA PHE A 297 13.70 14.60 24.48
C PHE A 297 13.54 14.90 25.97
N ALA A 298 12.75 14.13 26.69
CA ALA A 298 12.49 14.38 28.11
C ALA A 298 12.40 13.08 28.93
N GLY A 299 13.00 13.12 30.13
CA GLY A 299 12.95 12.00 31.03
C GLY A 299 13.66 10.77 30.47
N LYS A 300 12.96 9.66 30.37
CA LYS A 300 13.42 8.41 29.76
C LYS A 300 12.74 8.13 28.43
N ARG A 301 12.35 9.18 27.68
CA ARG A 301 11.57 9.02 26.46
C ARG A 301 11.95 10.05 25.40
N ILE A 302 11.84 9.64 24.15
CA ILE A 302 11.82 10.52 22.98
C ILE A 302 10.39 10.54 22.48
N SER A 303 9.75 11.73 22.43
CA SER A 303 8.39 11.87 21.91
C SER A 303 8.41 11.87 20.39
N LEU A 304 7.68 10.95 19.77
CA LEU A 304 7.44 10.93 18.33
C LEU A 304 6.14 11.66 17.95
N GLY A 305 5.27 11.90 18.96
CA GLY A 305 4.01 12.58 18.77
C GLY A 305 2.90 11.67 18.22
N ILE A 306 2.02 12.24 17.40
CA ILE A 306 0.94 11.52 16.71
C ILE A 306 1.55 10.78 15.52
N ILE A 307 1.43 9.46 15.48
CA ILE A 307 1.97 8.61 14.42
C ILE A 307 0.89 7.68 13.87
N ASN A 308 0.74 7.68 12.56
CA ASN A 308 -0.09 6.74 11.81
C ASN A 308 0.81 5.72 11.10
N GLU A 309 1.35 4.79 11.84
CA GLU A 309 2.11 3.64 11.33
C GLU A 309 1.69 2.40 12.11
N ASP A 310 1.55 1.27 11.43
CA ASP A 310 1.17 0.01 12.06
C ASP A 310 2.25 -0.47 13.03
N LYS A 311 3.52 -0.28 12.66
CA LYS A 311 4.69 -0.57 13.49
C LYS A 311 5.75 0.52 13.31
N ILE A 312 6.13 1.17 14.40
CA ILE A 312 7.25 2.12 14.42
C ILE A 312 8.55 1.32 14.40
N GLN A 313 9.33 1.49 13.34
CA GLN A 313 10.58 0.77 13.22
C GLN A 313 11.67 1.38 14.10
N THR A 314 12.23 0.56 14.96
CA THR A 314 13.40 0.89 15.80
C THR A 314 14.44 -0.22 15.69
N CYS A 315 15.71 0.11 15.87
CA CYS A 315 16.80 -0.84 15.97
C CYS A 315 17.79 -0.35 17.04
N LYS A 316 18.02 -1.19 18.06
CA LYS A 316 19.00 -0.88 19.11
C LYS A 316 20.30 -1.63 18.84
N SER A 317 21.44 -0.99 19.10
CA SER A 317 22.72 -1.70 19.16
C SER A 317 22.74 -2.72 20.31
N GLU A 318 23.64 -3.70 20.26
CA GLU A 318 23.72 -4.77 21.23
C GLU A 318 23.90 -4.23 22.68
N SER A 319 24.72 -3.21 22.85
CA SER A 319 24.90 -2.52 24.14
C SER A 319 23.71 -1.63 24.57
N GLY A 320 22.74 -1.39 23.70
CA GLY A 320 21.63 -0.44 23.88
C GLY A 320 22.03 1.03 23.82
N ARG A 321 23.32 1.36 23.57
CA ARG A 321 23.81 2.74 23.52
C ARG A 321 23.18 3.53 22.39
N TYR A 322 23.11 2.95 21.21
CA TYR A 322 22.60 3.57 20.02
C TYR A 322 21.21 3.05 19.70
N ILE A 323 20.29 3.97 19.40
CA ILE A 323 18.92 3.66 18.98
C ILE A 323 18.67 4.34 17.65
N ALA A 324 18.60 3.56 16.60
CA ALA A 324 18.12 4.01 15.29
C ALA A 324 16.59 3.89 15.24
N PHE A 325 15.91 4.87 14.70
CA PHE A 325 14.46 4.86 14.57
C PHE A 325 14.01 5.63 13.34
N LYS A 326 12.88 5.19 12.80
CA LYS A 326 12.19 5.86 11.72
C LYS A 326 11.09 6.76 12.30
N SER A 327 10.99 7.98 11.83
CA SER A 327 9.87 8.86 12.08
C SER A 327 9.39 9.46 10.75
N GLY A 328 8.18 9.11 10.35
CA GLY A 328 7.71 9.37 9.02
C GLY A 328 8.63 8.73 7.97
N ARG A 329 9.20 9.53 7.07
CA ARG A 329 10.13 9.09 6.01
C ARG A 329 11.57 9.52 6.28
N GLU A 330 11.95 9.67 7.55
CA GLU A 330 13.28 10.08 7.98
C GLU A 330 13.89 9.06 8.90
N LEU A 331 15.20 8.88 8.80
CA LEU A 331 15.99 8.01 9.66
C LEU A 331 16.75 8.85 10.68
N TRP A 332 16.56 8.50 11.94
CA TRP A 332 17.22 9.13 13.06
C TRP A 332 18.03 8.14 13.87
N LEU A 333 19.13 8.62 14.45
CA LEU A 333 19.96 7.90 15.41
C LEU A 333 20.09 8.71 16.69
N TYR A 334 19.89 8.06 17.83
CA TYR A 334 20.14 8.65 19.13
C TYR A 334 21.24 7.93 19.90
N ASP A 335 22.31 8.65 20.28
CA ASP A 335 23.37 8.17 21.18
C ASP A 335 22.99 8.53 22.61
N GLN A 336 22.59 7.51 23.43
CA GLN A 336 22.17 7.69 24.80
C GLN A 336 23.29 8.21 25.70
N GLN A 337 24.53 7.81 25.46
CA GLN A 337 25.71 8.26 26.26
C GLN A 337 26.22 9.62 25.80
N GLY A 338 26.35 9.82 24.50
CA GLY A 338 26.80 11.06 23.91
C GLY A 338 25.75 12.17 23.91
N LYS A 339 24.47 11.83 24.19
CA LYS A 339 23.32 12.76 24.17
C LYS A 339 23.24 13.55 22.86
N LYS A 340 23.37 12.82 21.79
CA LYS A 340 23.44 13.32 20.42
C LYS A 340 22.35 12.67 19.59
N ALA A 341 21.56 13.46 18.89
CA ALA A 341 20.63 12.98 17.89
C ALA A 341 21.20 13.29 16.48
N VAL A 342 21.07 12.34 15.58
CA VAL A 342 21.51 12.50 14.19
C VAL A 342 20.33 12.25 13.29
N ASN A 343 19.97 13.21 12.44
CA ASN A 343 19.12 12.96 11.29
C ASN A 343 19.97 12.28 10.22
N VAL A 344 19.94 10.96 10.19
CA VAL A 344 20.82 10.16 9.32
C VAL A 344 20.44 10.35 7.86
N PHE A 345 19.14 10.32 7.56
CA PHE A 345 18.68 10.43 6.17
C PHE A 345 17.32 11.12 6.09
N SER A 346 17.19 12.06 5.16
CA SER A 346 15.95 12.74 4.79
C SER A 346 16.03 13.26 3.36
N PHE A 347 14.94 13.16 2.60
CA PHE A 347 14.81 13.86 1.32
C PHE A 347 14.35 15.31 1.48
N ARG A 348 14.00 15.75 2.69
CA ARG A 348 13.53 17.11 2.94
C ARG A 348 14.57 18.15 2.49
N SER A 349 14.10 19.22 1.86
CA SER A 349 14.92 20.33 1.37
C SER A 349 14.39 21.66 1.92
N GLU A 350 15.28 22.65 2.08
CA GLU A 350 14.89 24.01 2.49
C GLU A 350 14.11 24.76 1.39
N ASN A 351 14.34 24.38 0.14
CA ASN A 351 13.95 25.20 -1.00
C ASN A 351 12.68 24.72 -1.72
N ASP A 352 12.24 23.49 -1.47
CA ASP A 352 11.10 22.93 -2.20
C ASP A 352 10.32 21.90 -1.36
N VAL A 353 9.17 22.33 -0.88
CA VAL A 353 8.24 21.51 -0.11
C VAL A 353 7.57 20.45 -1.01
N LEU A 354 7.14 20.82 -2.22
CA LEU A 354 6.37 19.92 -3.10
C LEU A 354 7.17 18.68 -3.51
N ARG A 355 8.45 18.85 -3.90
CA ARG A 355 9.33 17.75 -4.30
C ARG A 355 9.85 16.96 -3.09
N ALA A 356 10.28 17.68 -2.06
CA ALA A 356 10.85 17.08 -0.87
C ALA A 356 9.83 16.24 -0.09
N ASP A 357 8.60 16.70 -0.02
CA ASP A 357 7.51 16.03 0.71
C ASP A 357 6.76 14.99 -0.14
N TYR A 358 7.19 14.72 -1.39
CA TYR A 358 6.60 13.67 -2.19
C TYR A 358 6.68 12.32 -1.50
N ASN A 359 5.51 11.74 -1.24
CA ASN A 359 5.34 10.69 -0.26
C ASN A 359 5.49 9.25 -0.81
N LYS A 360 6.13 9.07 -1.96
CA LYS A 360 6.29 7.79 -2.64
C LYS A 360 7.64 7.12 -2.39
N HIS A 361 8.17 7.29 -1.17
CA HIS A 361 9.39 6.60 -0.70
C HIS A 361 9.26 6.23 0.77
N ASP A 362 10.10 5.31 1.23
CA ASP A 362 10.22 4.95 2.64
C ASP A 362 11.63 4.43 2.94
N ILE A 363 11.91 4.20 4.22
CA ILE A 363 13.20 3.74 4.72
C ILE A 363 12.98 2.47 5.53
N ARG A 364 13.91 1.51 5.40
CA ARG A 364 13.97 0.33 6.25
C ARG A 364 15.34 0.23 6.90
N ILE A 365 15.36 0.17 8.23
CA ILE A 365 16.56 -0.06 9.03
C ILE A 365 16.87 -1.56 8.99
N LEU A 366 18.12 -1.91 8.65
CA LEU A 366 18.56 -3.30 8.57
C LEU A 366 19.36 -3.69 9.83
N SER A 367 20.25 -2.81 10.29
CA SER A 367 21.05 -3.04 11.50
C SER A 367 21.56 -1.73 12.09
N ALA A 368 21.89 -1.76 13.38
CA ALA A 368 22.62 -0.71 14.08
C ALA A 368 23.62 -1.39 15.03
N ASP A 369 24.88 -0.97 15.01
CA ASP A 369 25.93 -1.58 15.81
C ASP A 369 26.37 -0.71 17.00
N ASP A 370 27.35 -1.22 17.79
CA ASP A 370 27.85 -0.54 18.98
C ASP A 370 28.83 0.59 18.69
N GLU A 371 29.28 0.75 17.46
CA GLU A 371 30.00 1.91 16.94
C GLU A 371 29.03 3.03 16.53
N GLY A 372 27.75 2.75 16.41
CA GLY A 372 26.69 3.65 15.96
C GLY A 372 26.60 3.74 14.43
N ASP A 373 27.15 2.77 13.73
CA ASP A 373 26.98 2.62 12.30
C ASP A 373 25.65 1.95 11.99
N ILE A 374 25.01 2.33 10.88
CA ILE A 374 23.67 1.86 10.50
C ILE A 374 23.68 1.39 9.06
N ASP A 375 23.19 0.17 8.82
CA ASP A 375 22.80 -0.28 7.50
C ASP A 375 21.30 -0.07 7.28
N PHE A 376 20.94 0.55 6.16
CA PHE A 376 19.54 0.82 5.82
C PHE A 376 19.33 0.87 4.32
N VAL A 377 18.07 0.67 3.91
CA VAL A 377 17.65 0.89 2.52
C VAL A 377 16.65 2.02 2.44
N VAL A 378 16.76 2.80 1.36
CA VAL A 378 15.75 3.77 0.92
C VAL A 378 15.12 3.21 -0.34
N TYR A 379 13.80 3.16 -0.39
CA TYR A 379 13.10 2.54 -1.51
C TYR A 379 11.88 3.36 -1.95
N GLY A 380 11.50 3.17 -3.20
CA GLY A 380 10.44 3.93 -3.86
C GLY A 380 11.01 4.99 -4.79
N TYR A 381 10.33 6.14 -4.90
CA TYR A 381 10.75 7.25 -5.73
C TYR A 381 11.86 8.06 -5.07
N MET A 382 12.95 8.27 -5.79
CA MET A 382 14.07 9.09 -5.31
C MET A 382 13.78 10.56 -5.58
N ASN A 383 13.41 11.31 -4.53
CA ASN A 383 12.93 12.69 -4.64
C ASN A 383 13.99 13.66 -5.13
N ARG A 384 15.25 13.42 -4.81
CA ARG A 384 16.41 14.26 -5.18
C ARG A 384 17.71 13.47 -5.12
N GLY A 385 18.82 14.12 -5.48
CA GLY A 385 20.14 13.54 -5.44
C GLY A 385 20.45 12.73 -6.70
N ARG A 386 21.47 11.88 -6.62
CA ARG A 386 22.02 11.14 -7.78
C ARG A 386 20.98 10.33 -8.55
N HIS A 387 20.00 9.77 -7.86
CA HIS A 387 18.99 8.90 -8.45
C HIS A 387 17.62 9.58 -8.60
N GLU A 388 17.59 10.92 -8.56
CA GLU A 388 16.35 11.67 -8.75
C GLU A 388 15.59 11.19 -9.99
N GLY A 389 14.29 10.97 -9.85
CA GLY A 389 13.42 10.53 -10.94
C GLY A 389 13.47 9.03 -11.25
N TYR A 390 14.15 8.24 -10.43
CA TYR A 390 14.06 6.78 -10.50
C TYR A 390 13.22 6.23 -9.35
N ASN A 391 12.48 5.18 -9.63
CA ASN A 391 12.03 4.26 -8.60
C ASN A 391 13.07 3.16 -8.42
N GLY A 392 13.28 2.73 -7.18
CA GLY A 392 14.23 1.67 -6.91
C GLY A 392 14.50 1.47 -5.43
N ILE A 393 15.58 0.78 -5.15
CA ILE A 393 16.06 0.45 -3.82
C ILE A 393 17.52 0.87 -3.76
N VAL A 394 17.87 1.71 -2.78
CA VAL A 394 19.25 2.13 -2.53
C VAL A 394 19.69 1.58 -1.19
N TYR A 395 20.80 0.86 -1.17
CA TYR A 395 21.42 0.40 0.05
C TYR A 395 22.44 1.41 0.53
N TYR A 396 22.28 1.90 1.74
CA TYR A 396 23.16 2.85 2.39
C TYR A 396 23.75 2.29 3.67
N ARG A 397 24.99 2.72 3.95
CA ARG A 397 25.66 2.55 5.25
C ARG A 397 26.01 3.93 5.80
N TYR A 398 25.53 4.24 6.99
CA TYR A 398 25.95 5.41 7.74
C TYR A 398 27.07 5.04 8.69
N SER A 399 28.15 5.86 8.73
CA SER A 399 29.22 5.72 9.73
C SER A 399 29.15 6.88 10.72
N SER A 400 28.99 6.51 12.00
CA SER A 400 28.97 7.45 13.11
C SER A 400 30.30 8.15 13.34
N GLN A 401 31.42 7.46 13.07
CA GLN A 401 32.77 7.99 13.23
C GLN A 401 33.06 9.12 12.25
N THR A 402 32.73 8.94 10.98
CA THR A 402 32.99 9.92 9.91
C THR A 402 31.82 10.86 9.69
N GLN A 403 30.63 10.53 10.22
CA GLN A 403 29.36 11.21 9.97
C GLN A 403 29.04 11.32 8.48
N THR A 404 29.25 10.24 7.76
CA THR A 404 29.02 10.13 6.33
C THR A 404 28.08 8.98 6.03
N ILE A 405 27.32 9.10 4.94
CA ILE A 405 26.52 8.04 4.35
C ILE A 405 27.30 7.51 3.14
N SER A 406 27.43 6.22 3.02
CA SER A 406 28.01 5.56 1.84
C SER A 406 26.92 4.79 1.12
N GLU A 407 26.74 5.07 -0.18
CA GLU A 407 25.92 4.25 -1.05
C GLU A 407 26.71 3.01 -1.46
N LEU A 408 26.15 1.82 -1.21
CA LEU A 408 26.77 0.57 -1.63
C LEU A 408 26.29 0.19 -3.03
N PHE A 409 24.97 0.24 -3.26
CA PHE A 409 24.42 -0.05 -4.58
C PHE A 409 23.01 0.57 -4.74
N PHE A 410 22.59 0.67 -6.00
CA PHE A 410 21.25 1.05 -6.41
C PHE A 410 20.63 -0.04 -7.30
N ILE A 411 19.38 -0.40 -7.03
CA ILE A 411 18.58 -1.33 -7.83
C ILE A 411 17.41 -0.53 -8.43
N PRO A 412 17.47 -0.16 -9.73
CA PRO A 412 16.33 0.50 -10.39
C PRO A 412 15.14 -0.46 -10.56
N ARG A 413 13.93 0.03 -10.34
CA ARG A 413 12.69 -0.75 -10.42
C ARG A 413 11.61 0.00 -11.21
N ALA A 414 11.10 -0.62 -12.28
CA ALA A 414 9.92 -0.12 -12.99
C ALA A 414 8.62 -0.62 -12.31
N ALA A 415 8.51 -0.36 -11.01
CA ALA A 415 7.38 -0.72 -10.16
C ALA A 415 6.95 0.48 -9.32
N THR A 416 5.70 0.50 -8.86
CA THR A 416 5.24 1.57 -7.95
C THR A 416 5.92 1.45 -6.59
N TYR A 417 5.93 2.57 -5.85
CA TYR A 417 6.38 2.57 -4.46
C TYR A 417 5.65 1.52 -3.62
N GLU A 418 4.33 1.43 -3.78
CA GLU A 418 3.49 0.50 -3.03
C GLU A 418 3.89 -0.96 -3.30
N ASN A 419 4.17 -1.30 -4.56
CA ASN A 419 4.60 -2.66 -4.91
C ASN A 419 6.00 -2.97 -4.35
N ILE A 420 6.93 -2.02 -4.44
CA ILE A 420 8.26 -2.19 -3.84
C ILE A 420 8.14 -2.36 -2.32
N LYS A 421 7.29 -1.57 -1.68
CA LYS A 421 7.06 -1.66 -0.24
C LYS A 421 6.50 -3.02 0.17
N GLU A 422 5.54 -3.54 -0.57
CA GLU A 422 4.95 -4.87 -0.32
C GLU A 422 6.02 -5.96 -0.46
N GLU A 423 6.75 -5.99 -1.55
CA GLU A 423 7.83 -6.96 -1.76
C GLU A 423 8.89 -6.92 -0.64
N LEU A 424 9.30 -5.72 -0.21
CA LEU A 424 10.26 -5.56 0.88
C LEU A 424 9.66 -5.88 2.25
N SER A 425 8.35 -5.78 2.43
CA SER A 425 7.71 -6.20 3.68
C SER A 425 7.80 -7.71 3.86
N GLU A 426 7.75 -8.47 2.78
CA GLU A 426 7.88 -9.91 2.82
C GLU A 426 9.33 -10.35 3.12
N LEU A 427 10.33 -9.81 2.41
CA LEU A 427 11.73 -10.11 2.70
C LEU A 427 12.65 -8.95 2.33
N CYS A 428 13.33 -8.41 3.32
CA CYS A 428 14.37 -7.42 3.17
C CYS A 428 15.22 -7.43 4.44
N VAL A 429 16.26 -8.25 4.48
CA VAL A 429 17.07 -8.49 5.69
C VAL A 429 18.56 -8.57 5.34
N LYS A 430 19.40 -8.08 6.25
CA LYS A 430 20.84 -8.25 6.23
C LYS A 430 21.22 -9.32 7.26
N SER A 431 21.99 -10.32 6.85
CA SER A 431 22.55 -11.33 7.76
C SER A 431 23.80 -10.83 8.49
N GLU A 432 24.19 -11.54 9.55
CA GLU A 432 25.47 -11.31 10.25
C GLU A 432 26.69 -11.59 9.36
N THR A 433 26.51 -12.36 8.29
CA THR A 433 27.57 -12.71 7.31
C THR A 433 27.66 -11.71 6.16
N ASP A 434 27.10 -10.50 6.29
CA ASP A 434 27.06 -9.45 5.26
C ASP A 434 26.41 -9.89 3.94
N MET A 435 25.40 -10.79 4.01
CA MET A 435 24.51 -11.09 2.91
C MET A 435 23.23 -10.27 3.04
N PHE A 436 22.78 -9.68 1.96
CA PHE A 436 21.51 -8.97 1.88
C PHE A 436 20.50 -9.79 1.08
N TYR A 437 19.40 -10.20 1.70
CA TYR A 437 18.34 -10.97 1.08
C TYR A 437 17.15 -10.07 0.78
N ILE A 438 16.62 -10.20 -0.43
CA ILE A 438 15.50 -9.40 -0.90
C ILE A 438 14.56 -10.25 -1.76
N LYS A 439 13.25 -10.09 -1.54
CA LYS A 439 12.23 -10.60 -2.45
C LYS A 439 11.92 -9.54 -3.50
N GLN A 440 11.86 -9.97 -4.75
CA GLN A 440 11.47 -9.15 -5.88
C GLN A 440 10.65 -9.97 -6.85
N ASP A 441 9.46 -9.45 -7.25
CA ASP A 441 8.52 -10.20 -8.09
C ASP A 441 8.26 -11.60 -7.47
N ASP A 442 8.56 -12.68 -8.20
CA ASP A 442 8.38 -14.07 -7.75
C ASP A 442 9.72 -14.74 -7.43
N ALA A 443 10.74 -13.99 -7.02
CA ALA A 443 12.07 -14.53 -6.73
C ALA A 443 12.70 -13.92 -5.47
N ILE A 444 13.59 -14.68 -4.86
CA ILE A 444 14.47 -14.23 -3.78
C ILE A 444 15.90 -14.21 -4.31
N THR A 445 16.55 -13.07 -4.13
CA THR A 445 17.95 -12.85 -4.48
C THR A 445 18.74 -12.51 -3.23
N ALA A 446 19.92 -13.09 -3.08
CA ALA A 446 20.92 -12.69 -2.10
C ALA A 446 22.02 -11.86 -2.77
N ILE A 447 22.49 -10.83 -2.09
CA ILE A 447 23.57 -9.95 -2.55
C ILE A 447 24.67 -9.94 -1.50
N ASP A 448 25.88 -10.33 -1.88
CA ASP A 448 27.06 -10.20 -1.04
C ASP A 448 27.48 -8.73 -0.97
N LEU A 449 27.43 -8.13 0.22
CA LEU A 449 27.70 -6.70 0.41
C LEU A 449 29.16 -6.30 0.19
N ALA A 450 30.10 -7.24 0.19
CA ALA A 450 31.50 -6.96 -0.03
C ALA A 450 31.88 -7.01 -1.53
N SER A 451 31.36 -7.99 -2.26
CA SER A 451 31.66 -8.20 -3.70
C SER A 451 30.60 -7.63 -4.63
N LEU A 452 29.39 -7.41 -4.15
CA LEU A 452 28.16 -7.09 -4.91
C LEU A 452 27.75 -8.21 -5.88
N GLU A 453 28.22 -9.44 -5.65
CA GLU A 453 27.75 -10.61 -6.40
C GLU A 453 26.34 -10.97 -5.98
N MET A 454 25.50 -11.29 -6.97
CA MET A 454 24.12 -11.68 -6.80
C MET A 454 23.95 -13.19 -6.94
N LEU A 455 23.17 -13.79 -6.04
CA LEU A 455 22.84 -15.21 -6.03
C LEU A 455 21.32 -15.37 -6.09
N ASP A 456 20.81 -16.05 -7.09
CA ASP A 456 19.40 -16.44 -7.15
C ASP A 456 19.15 -17.59 -6.19
N ILE A 457 18.38 -17.35 -5.14
CA ILE A 457 18.08 -18.33 -4.09
C ILE A 457 16.89 -19.19 -4.51
N ALA A 458 15.79 -18.56 -4.94
CA ALA A 458 14.58 -19.24 -5.34
C ALA A 458 13.78 -18.39 -6.33
N SER A 459 13.00 -19.06 -7.19
CA SER A 459 12.10 -18.39 -8.14
C SER A 459 10.79 -19.16 -8.30
N GLY A 460 9.77 -18.55 -8.90
CA GLY A 460 8.42 -19.10 -8.99
C GLY A 460 7.69 -19.09 -7.64
N LEU A 461 8.00 -18.12 -6.81
CA LEU A 461 7.47 -17.93 -5.46
C LEU A 461 6.18 -17.11 -5.52
N TYR A 462 5.07 -17.78 -5.68
CA TYR A 462 3.74 -17.20 -5.66
C TYR A 462 2.78 -18.12 -4.91
N ASP A 463 1.74 -17.52 -4.31
CA ASP A 463 0.71 -18.24 -3.56
C ASP A 463 1.30 -19.10 -2.43
N ASP A 464 0.86 -20.35 -2.26
CA ASP A 464 1.25 -21.31 -1.23
C ASP A 464 2.61 -22.00 -1.48
N LYS A 465 3.49 -21.39 -2.29
CA LYS A 465 4.78 -21.99 -2.66
C LYS A 465 5.95 -21.55 -1.79
N TYR A 466 5.76 -20.58 -0.94
CA TYR A 466 6.80 -20.10 -0.04
C TYR A 466 6.20 -19.47 1.21
N ALA A 467 7.02 -19.35 2.25
CA ALA A 467 6.75 -18.56 3.43
C ALA A 467 8.05 -17.96 3.98
N VAL A 468 7.94 -16.86 4.71
CA VAL A 468 9.02 -16.18 5.41
C VAL A 468 8.60 -15.97 6.86
N SER A 469 9.47 -16.30 7.84
CA SER A 469 9.17 -16.02 9.26
C SER A 469 9.06 -14.51 9.53
N ASP A 470 8.29 -14.12 10.53
CA ASP A 470 8.06 -12.71 10.88
C ASP A 470 9.34 -11.92 11.14
N ASP A 471 10.36 -12.56 11.71
CA ASP A 471 11.69 -11.99 11.94
C ASP A 471 12.61 -12.04 10.71
N GLN A 472 12.12 -12.63 9.59
CA GLN A 472 12.83 -12.81 8.33
C GLN A 472 14.13 -13.63 8.42
N LYS A 473 14.28 -14.44 9.47
CA LYS A 473 15.43 -15.31 9.67
C LYS A 473 15.29 -16.68 9.02
N LYS A 474 14.06 -17.09 8.68
CA LYS A 474 13.76 -18.36 8.03
C LYS A 474 12.96 -18.13 6.76
N ILE A 475 13.30 -18.86 5.71
CA ILE A 475 12.60 -18.87 4.43
C ILE A 475 12.33 -20.33 4.06
N ALA A 476 11.09 -20.65 3.74
CA ALA A 476 10.73 -21.96 3.20
C ALA A 476 10.12 -21.82 1.81
N TRP A 477 10.49 -22.71 0.88
CA TRP A 477 9.88 -22.73 -0.45
C TRP A 477 9.80 -24.12 -1.03
N LEU A 478 8.84 -24.32 -1.94
CA LEU A 478 8.71 -25.55 -2.72
C LEU A 478 9.71 -25.57 -3.86
N GLU A 479 10.44 -26.69 -3.97
CA GLU A 479 11.32 -26.97 -5.10
C GLU A 479 10.74 -28.12 -5.94
N GLY A 480 10.56 -27.88 -7.25
CA GLY A 480 10.06 -28.85 -8.22
C GLY A 480 8.79 -28.38 -8.91
N GLY A 481 8.52 -28.88 -10.12
CA GLY A 481 7.33 -28.52 -10.89
C GLY A 481 6.07 -29.26 -10.39
N GLU A 482 4.90 -28.80 -10.81
CA GLU A 482 3.56 -29.27 -10.39
C GLU A 482 3.30 -30.80 -10.50
N ALA A 483 4.16 -31.56 -11.16
CA ALA A 483 3.91 -32.95 -11.52
C ALA A 483 4.87 -33.99 -10.90
N SER A 484 5.91 -33.59 -10.18
CA SER A 484 6.89 -34.58 -9.70
C SER A 484 7.65 -34.16 -8.44
N GLY A 485 7.46 -34.91 -7.38
CA GLY A 485 8.36 -35.02 -6.24
C GLY A 485 8.73 -33.69 -5.62
N ASN A 486 7.78 -33.03 -5.00
CA ASN A 486 8.01 -31.77 -4.32
C ASN A 486 8.89 -31.98 -3.11
N SER A 487 9.86 -31.13 -2.93
CA SER A 487 10.56 -30.96 -1.67
C SER A 487 10.38 -29.55 -1.15
N ILE A 488 10.38 -29.39 0.16
CA ILE A 488 10.47 -28.06 0.79
C ILE A 488 11.92 -27.82 1.16
N LYS A 489 12.44 -26.67 0.75
CA LYS A 489 13.69 -26.14 1.26
C LYS A 489 13.42 -25.18 2.40
N LEU A 490 14.11 -25.36 3.51
CA LEU A 490 14.09 -24.46 4.66
C LEU A 490 15.48 -23.86 4.80
N MET A 491 15.60 -22.56 4.65
CA MET A 491 16.85 -21.81 4.70
C MET A 491 16.87 -20.91 5.93
N ASP A 492 18.01 -20.87 6.58
CA ASP A 492 18.36 -19.90 7.60
C ASP A 492 19.11 -18.73 6.95
N THR A 493 18.57 -17.52 7.03
CA THR A 493 19.17 -16.33 6.36
C THR A 493 20.44 -15.87 7.05
N GLU A 494 20.63 -16.12 8.35
CA GLU A 494 21.83 -15.71 9.09
C GLU A 494 23.05 -16.55 8.69
N SER A 495 22.89 -17.85 8.56
CA SER A 495 23.98 -18.77 8.21
C SER A 495 24.06 -19.13 6.72
N GLY A 496 22.99 -18.91 5.96
CA GLY A 496 22.82 -19.37 4.59
C GLY A 496 22.59 -20.87 4.44
N ASN A 497 22.48 -21.61 5.55
CA ASN A 497 22.28 -23.06 5.52
C ASN A 497 20.88 -23.43 5.07
N THR A 498 20.78 -24.44 4.22
CA THR A 498 19.49 -24.94 3.72
C THR A 498 19.32 -26.40 4.07
N GLN A 499 18.14 -26.72 4.63
CA GLN A 499 17.69 -28.07 4.90
C GLN A 499 16.59 -28.46 3.92
N VAL A 500 16.32 -29.76 3.76
CA VAL A 500 15.35 -30.24 2.76
C VAL A 500 14.40 -31.24 3.41
N ILE A 501 13.11 -31.00 3.23
CA ILE A 501 12.03 -31.96 3.55
C ILE A 501 11.57 -32.59 2.22
N ASN A 502 11.69 -33.88 2.09
CA ASN A 502 11.26 -34.60 0.88
C ASN A 502 9.87 -35.18 1.05
N ALA A 503 9.05 -35.11 0.00
CA ALA A 503 7.77 -35.79 -0.06
C ALA A 503 7.97 -37.33 0.00
N GLY A 504 7.03 -38.03 0.62
CA GLY A 504 6.93 -39.47 0.54
C GLY A 504 6.43 -39.97 -0.82
N GLU A 505 6.36 -41.25 -0.99
CA GLU A 505 5.82 -41.88 -2.21
C GLU A 505 4.31 -41.53 -2.35
N ASN A 506 3.92 -40.96 -3.46
CA ASN A 506 2.58 -40.43 -3.72
C ASN A 506 2.11 -39.27 -2.79
N GLU A 507 3.02 -38.57 -2.20
CA GLU A 507 2.73 -37.37 -1.41
C GLU A 507 3.10 -36.09 -2.18
N ILE A 508 2.36 -35.01 -1.92
CA ILE A 508 2.64 -33.65 -2.37
C ILE A 508 2.75 -32.77 -1.14
N LEU A 509 3.81 -31.97 -1.07
CA LEU A 509 4.01 -31.02 0.01
C LEU A 509 3.49 -29.64 -0.39
N SER A 510 3.03 -28.85 0.58
CA SER A 510 2.71 -27.44 0.46
C SER A 510 3.33 -26.67 1.62
N VAL A 511 3.89 -25.52 1.35
CA VAL A 511 4.29 -24.56 2.38
C VAL A 511 3.01 -23.84 2.84
N ILE A 512 2.83 -23.70 4.16
CA ILE A 512 1.67 -22.99 4.70
C ILE A 512 2.15 -21.64 5.25
N ASP A 513 2.95 -21.66 6.33
CA ASP A 513 3.44 -20.44 6.96
C ASP A 513 4.47 -20.80 8.05
N PHE A 514 4.90 -19.80 8.80
CA PHE A 514 5.67 -19.96 10.01
C PHE A 514 4.85 -19.58 11.23
N TYR A 515 5.11 -20.28 12.32
CA TYR A 515 4.70 -19.88 13.64
C TYR A 515 5.97 -19.59 14.46
N ASP A 516 6.27 -18.31 14.66
CA ASP A 516 7.59 -17.84 15.09
C ASP A 516 8.68 -18.30 14.09
N GLN A 517 9.53 -19.24 14.45
CA GLN A 517 10.52 -19.82 13.55
C GLN A 517 10.19 -21.27 13.12
N ASP A 518 9.08 -21.81 13.59
CA ASP A 518 8.65 -23.18 13.29
C ASP A 518 7.87 -23.21 11.98
N LEU A 519 8.28 -24.08 11.07
CA LEU A 519 7.63 -24.22 9.76
C LEU A 519 6.37 -25.05 9.86
N ILE A 520 5.26 -24.50 9.34
CA ILE A 520 4.01 -25.20 9.13
C ILE A 520 3.91 -25.62 7.66
N TYR A 521 3.74 -26.90 7.40
CA TYR A 521 3.57 -27.39 6.05
C TYR A 521 2.48 -28.46 5.96
N GLY A 522 1.90 -28.60 4.77
CA GLY A 522 0.87 -29.57 4.46
C GLY A 522 1.40 -30.78 3.69
N ILE A 523 0.77 -31.92 3.89
CA ILE A 523 0.95 -33.13 3.10
C ILE A 523 -0.39 -33.49 2.49
N SER A 524 -0.39 -33.75 1.19
CA SER A 524 -1.55 -34.18 0.40
C SER A 524 -1.25 -35.47 -0.33
N GLY A 525 -2.25 -36.29 -0.60
CA GLY A 525 -2.11 -37.42 -1.51
C GLY A 525 -2.11 -36.95 -2.96
N ALA A 526 -1.21 -37.44 -3.80
CA ALA A 526 -1.14 -37.03 -5.22
C ALA A 526 -2.44 -37.35 -6.02
N SER A 527 -3.30 -38.23 -5.49
CA SER A 527 -4.61 -38.55 -6.07
C SER A 527 -5.78 -37.75 -5.50
N ASP A 528 -5.51 -36.84 -4.56
CA ASP A 528 -6.55 -36.13 -3.81
C ASP A 528 -6.85 -34.73 -4.39
N ALA A 529 -6.76 -34.60 -5.70
CA ALA A 529 -7.11 -33.35 -6.37
C ALA A 529 -8.55 -32.93 -6.04
N TRP A 530 -8.74 -31.66 -5.72
CA TRP A 530 -10.06 -31.06 -5.55
C TRP A 530 -10.44 -30.33 -6.85
N THR A 531 -11.47 -30.80 -7.49
CA THR A 531 -11.94 -30.24 -8.75
C THR A 531 -13.30 -29.61 -8.55
N VAL A 532 -13.41 -28.35 -8.88
CA VAL A 532 -14.65 -27.60 -8.91
C VAL A 532 -14.84 -27.11 -10.34
N ASN A 533 -16.00 -27.39 -10.93
CA ASN A 533 -16.30 -27.02 -12.32
C ASN A 533 -15.29 -27.53 -13.38
N GLY A 534 -14.67 -28.67 -13.14
CA GLY A 534 -13.68 -29.24 -14.06
C GLY A 534 -12.27 -28.71 -13.90
N LYS A 535 -12.06 -27.68 -13.06
CA LYS A 535 -10.73 -27.16 -12.68
C LYS A 535 -10.27 -27.70 -11.35
N THR A 536 -8.98 -27.89 -11.23
CA THR A 536 -8.38 -28.22 -9.94
C THR A 536 -8.33 -26.94 -9.09
N ARG A 537 -9.17 -26.88 -8.05
CA ARG A 537 -9.14 -25.81 -7.05
C ARG A 537 -7.85 -25.85 -6.22
N GLY A 538 -7.36 -27.05 -5.99
CA GLY A 538 -6.19 -27.30 -5.17
C GLY A 538 -6.08 -28.77 -4.82
N ILE A 539 -5.15 -29.10 -3.98
CA ILE A 539 -5.00 -30.44 -3.42
C ILE A 539 -5.13 -30.30 -1.90
N PRO A 540 -6.28 -30.73 -1.31
CA PRO A 540 -6.48 -30.55 0.12
C PRO A 540 -5.50 -31.42 0.90
N LYS A 541 -5.01 -30.87 2.00
CA LYS A 541 -4.02 -31.54 2.86
C LYS A 541 -4.71 -32.63 3.67
N ASN A 542 -4.13 -33.79 3.77
CA ASN A 542 -4.58 -34.83 4.69
C ASN A 542 -3.85 -34.78 6.04
N THR A 543 -2.73 -34.08 6.08
CA THR A 543 -1.90 -33.90 7.26
C THR A 543 -1.30 -32.49 7.27
N VAL A 544 -1.27 -31.87 8.43
CA VAL A 544 -0.54 -30.61 8.69
C VAL A 544 0.54 -30.91 9.71
N ARG A 545 1.77 -30.54 9.41
CA ARG A 545 2.92 -30.71 10.30
C ARG A 545 3.53 -29.40 10.70
N ILE A 546 4.05 -29.36 11.93
CA ILE A 546 4.86 -28.28 12.44
C ILE A 546 6.22 -28.86 12.81
N VAL A 547 7.29 -28.27 12.32
CA VAL A 547 8.67 -28.66 12.60
C VAL A 547 9.47 -27.45 13.09
N ASP A 548 10.40 -27.69 14.02
CA ASP A 548 11.34 -26.69 14.47
C ASP A 548 12.42 -26.39 13.37
N PRO A 549 13.27 -25.39 13.56
CA PRO A 549 14.35 -25.08 12.62
C PRO A 549 15.32 -26.22 12.33
N GLU A 550 15.44 -27.21 13.19
CA GLU A 550 16.25 -28.41 13.03
C GLU A 550 15.49 -29.57 12.39
N LEU A 551 14.24 -29.34 11.94
CA LEU A 551 13.31 -30.31 11.34
C LEU A 551 12.84 -31.41 12.32
N ASN A 552 12.87 -31.16 13.64
CA ASN A 552 12.20 -32.05 14.57
C ASN A 552 10.70 -31.80 14.54
N GLU A 553 9.91 -32.86 14.49
CA GLU A 553 8.44 -32.77 14.48
C GLU A 553 7.93 -32.29 15.86
N ILE A 554 7.33 -31.11 15.87
CA ILE A 554 6.63 -30.54 17.03
C ILE A 554 5.19 -31.04 17.07
N MET A 555 4.54 -31.06 15.91
CA MET A 555 3.15 -31.46 15.78
C MET A 555 2.89 -32.20 14.47
N ASN A 556 2.01 -33.18 14.57
CA ASN A 556 1.45 -33.89 13.42
C ASN A 556 -0.09 -33.89 13.57
N TYR A 557 -0.76 -33.08 12.80
CA TYR A 557 -2.21 -32.97 12.83
C TYR A 557 -2.81 -33.75 11.64
N ALA A 558 -3.43 -34.86 11.93
CA ALA A 558 -4.16 -35.69 10.99
C ALA A 558 -5.47 -36.15 11.64
N ARG A 559 -6.54 -36.29 10.86
CA ARG A 559 -7.84 -36.81 11.31
C ARG A 559 -8.35 -37.79 10.27
N GLU A 560 -8.76 -38.98 10.70
CA GLU A 560 -9.23 -40.02 9.80
C GLU A 560 -10.47 -39.55 8.99
N GLY A 561 -10.38 -39.59 7.67
CA GLY A 561 -11.44 -39.22 6.74
C GLY A 561 -11.69 -37.72 6.63
N LEU A 562 -10.85 -36.89 7.20
CA LEU A 562 -10.87 -35.43 7.04
C LEU A 562 -9.69 -34.96 6.21
N PHE A 563 -9.93 -33.87 5.48
CA PHE A 563 -8.95 -33.13 4.69
C PHE A 563 -8.96 -31.70 5.16
N PHE A 564 -7.87 -30.99 4.95
CA PHE A 564 -7.63 -29.63 5.46
C PHE A 564 -7.34 -28.68 4.33
N ASP A 565 -7.92 -27.50 4.41
CA ASP A 565 -7.62 -26.37 3.56
C ASP A 565 -7.84 -25.08 4.34
N GLU A 566 -7.53 -23.91 3.77
CA GLU A 566 -7.67 -22.62 4.45
C GLU A 566 -7.10 -22.65 5.90
N ILE A 567 -5.80 -22.82 6.00
CA ILE A 567 -5.10 -22.82 7.27
C ILE A 567 -4.59 -21.39 7.52
N ALA A 568 -5.13 -20.75 8.55
CA ALA A 568 -4.78 -19.39 8.92
C ALA A 568 -4.15 -19.33 10.30
N ILE A 569 -3.14 -18.48 10.43
CA ILE A 569 -2.48 -18.20 11.71
C ILE A 569 -2.99 -16.85 12.21
N ASP A 570 -3.52 -16.83 13.43
CA ASP A 570 -3.97 -15.62 14.11
C ASP A 570 -3.42 -15.62 15.53
N ASN A 571 -2.42 -14.80 15.76
CA ASN A 571 -1.68 -14.69 17.02
C ASN A 571 -1.16 -16.04 17.53
N ASP A 572 -1.79 -16.60 18.61
CA ASP A 572 -1.44 -17.87 19.24
C ASP A 572 -2.25 -19.06 18.69
N ARG A 573 -2.99 -18.87 17.60
CA ARG A 573 -3.96 -19.83 17.10
C ARG A 573 -3.73 -20.17 15.64
N ILE A 574 -3.76 -21.47 15.33
CA ILE A 574 -3.81 -21.98 13.98
C ILE A 574 -5.23 -22.46 13.74
N GLN A 575 -5.95 -21.79 12.88
CA GLN A 575 -7.31 -22.17 12.48
C GLN A 575 -7.24 -23.06 11.24
N ILE A 576 -7.92 -24.19 11.29
CA ILE A 576 -7.93 -25.21 10.23
C ILE A 576 -9.36 -25.48 9.80
N THR A 577 -9.65 -25.22 8.52
CA THR A 577 -10.93 -25.61 7.93
C THR A 577 -10.88 -27.07 7.50
N GLN A 578 -11.90 -27.85 7.88
CA GLN A 578 -11.97 -29.28 7.69
C GLN A 578 -13.00 -29.63 6.62
N TYR A 579 -12.68 -30.59 5.77
CA TYR A 579 -13.50 -31.08 4.69
C TYR A 579 -13.59 -32.62 4.70
N LYS A 580 -14.69 -33.16 4.16
CA LYS A 580 -14.87 -34.59 3.90
C LYS A 580 -14.96 -34.86 2.40
N LYS A 581 -14.24 -35.88 1.93
CA LYS A 581 -14.35 -36.34 0.55
C LYS A 581 -15.72 -36.95 0.33
N THR A 582 -16.48 -36.46 -0.65
CA THR A 582 -17.85 -36.94 -0.98
C THR A 582 -17.93 -37.70 -2.30
N GLY A 583 -16.90 -37.61 -3.13
CA GLY A 583 -16.79 -38.32 -4.41
C GLY A 583 -15.36 -38.21 -4.94
N ASP A 584 -15.14 -38.70 -6.16
CA ASP A 584 -13.87 -38.50 -6.84
C ASP A 584 -13.69 -37.00 -7.07
N ASN A 585 -12.65 -36.44 -6.50
CA ASN A 585 -12.29 -35.00 -6.58
C ASN A 585 -13.32 -34.02 -5.99
N SER A 586 -14.24 -34.46 -5.14
CA SER A 586 -15.27 -33.61 -4.51
C SER A 586 -15.14 -33.64 -2.99
N TYR A 587 -15.22 -32.44 -2.37
CA TYR A 587 -15.09 -32.29 -0.94
C TYR A 587 -16.21 -31.39 -0.40
N GLN A 588 -16.65 -31.62 0.82
CA GLN A 588 -17.68 -30.83 1.50
C GLN A 588 -17.16 -30.37 2.85
N PHE A 589 -17.45 -29.13 3.20
CA PHE A 589 -17.16 -28.55 4.50
C PHE A 589 -17.65 -29.46 5.64
N ALA A 590 -16.79 -29.75 6.59
CA ALA A 590 -17.06 -30.64 7.72
C ALA A 590 -16.96 -29.94 9.09
N GLY A 591 -16.27 -28.79 9.15
CA GLY A 591 -16.12 -28.02 10.38
C GLY A 591 -14.84 -27.19 10.39
N ARG A 592 -14.58 -26.55 11.53
CA ARG A 592 -13.34 -25.83 11.83
C ARG A 592 -12.73 -26.36 13.11
N ASP A 593 -11.41 -26.43 13.18
CA ASP A 593 -10.67 -26.77 14.38
C ASP A 593 -9.64 -25.66 14.67
N THR A 594 -9.22 -25.54 15.90
CA THR A 594 -8.26 -24.53 16.32
C THR A 594 -7.18 -25.18 17.15
N ILE A 595 -5.95 -25.04 16.74
CA ILE A 595 -4.77 -25.41 17.53
C ILE A 595 -4.32 -24.16 18.27
N VAL A 596 -4.16 -24.28 19.58
CA VAL A 596 -3.67 -23.18 20.42
C VAL A 596 -2.29 -23.57 20.92
N SER A 597 -1.32 -22.69 20.75
CA SER A 597 0.00 -22.88 21.35
C SER A 597 -0.07 -22.77 22.87
N THR A 598 0.57 -23.70 23.57
CA THR A 598 0.71 -23.67 25.03
C THR A 598 1.96 -22.88 25.48
N SER A 599 2.92 -22.67 24.62
CA SER A 599 4.00 -21.72 24.81
C SER A 599 3.44 -20.35 24.39
N GLY A 600 3.01 -19.55 25.37
CA GLY A 600 2.58 -18.18 25.06
C GLY A 600 3.67 -17.49 24.27
N ILE A 601 3.32 -16.97 23.08
CA ILE A 601 4.23 -16.06 22.37
C ILE A 601 4.41 -14.90 23.35
N ASN A 602 5.59 -14.77 23.88
CA ASN A 602 6.01 -13.52 24.46
C ASN A 602 6.19 -12.56 23.30
N TYR A 603 5.08 -11.98 22.84
CA TYR A 603 5.17 -10.68 22.21
C TYR A 603 5.73 -9.74 23.26
N SER A 604 7.05 -9.73 23.42
CA SER A 604 7.74 -8.58 24.00
C SER A 604 7.63 -7.48 22.93
N ASP A 605 6.41 -7.03 22.75
CA ASP A 605 5.96 -6.13 21.71
C ASP A 605 6.29 -4.68 22.07
N THR A 606 7.44 -4.49 22.66
CA THR A 606 7.98 -3.16 22.82
C THR A 606 9.45 -3.20 22.41
N ASP A 607 9.71 -3.12 21.13
CA ASP A 607 11.04 -2.75 20.63
C ASP A 607 11.49 -1.38 21.18
N GLY A 608 11.15 -1.10 22.45
CA GLY A 608 11.38 0.17 23.12
C GLY A 608 10.42 1.28 22.68
N VAL A 609 9.25 0.94 22.14
CA VAL A 609 8.19 1.91 21.77
C VAL A 609 7.03 1.78 22.75
N SER A 610 6.55 2.92 23.27
CA SER A 610 5.37 2.99 24.13
C SER A 610 4.41 4.08 23.65
N SER A 611 3.18 4.09 24.16
CA SER A 611 2.23 5.16 23.88
C SER A 611 1.49 5.57 25.15
N ASP A 612 1.14 6.86 25.24
CA ASP A 612 0.31 7.41 26.31
C ASP A 612 -0.83 8.27 25.73
N ILE A 613 -1.89 8.44 26.49
CA ILE A 613 -3.00 9.33 26.14
C ILE A 613 -2.77 10.71 26.76
N SER A 614 -2.63 11.72 25.91
CA SER A 614 -2.57 13.12 26.34
C SER A 614 -3.94 13.79 26.27
N ASP A 615 -4.15 14.83 27.09
CA ASP A 615 -5.42 15.56 27.11
C ASP A 615 -5.74 16.25 25.77
N THR A 616 -4.71 16.75 25.08
CA THR A 616 -4.87 17.54 23.84
C THR A 616 -4.64 16.72 22.58
N ARG A 617 -3.55 15.94 22.53
CA ARG A 617 -3.10 15.23 21.32
C ARG A 617 -3.61 13.78 21.23
N LYS A 618 -4.28 13.33 22.30
CA LYS A 618 -4.76 11.95 22.43
C LYS A 618 -3.60 10.97 22.42
N LYS A 619 -3.61 9.92 21.64
CA LYS A 619 -2.57 8.92 21.59
C LYS A 619 -1.26 9.50 21.04
N VAL A 620 -0.20 9.43 21.83
CA VAL A 620 1.15 9.93 21.53
C VAL A 620 2.14 8.78 21.72
N TYR A 621 3.03 8.61 20.77
CA TYR A 621 4.04 7.56 20.78
C TYR A 621 5.39 8.08 21.26
N TYR A 622 6.14 7.18 21.90
CA TYR A 622 7.44 7.45 22.51
C TYR A 622 8.41 6.30 22.23
N ILE A 623 9.69 6.65 22.10
CA ILE A 623 10.78 5.68 22.21
C ILE A 623 11.26 5.70 23.67
N ASP A 624 11.24 4.53 24.33
CA ASP A 624 11.70 4.37 25.70
C ASP A 624 13.22 4.20 25.75
N LEU A 625 13.84 4.92 26.69
CA LEU A 625 15.29 4.95 26.88
C LEU A 625 15.68 4.25 28.17
N ASP A 626 16.83 3.62 28.17
CA ASP A 626 17.38 2.98 29.37
C ASP A 626 17.86 4.02 30.36
N GLU A 627 18.42 5.13 29.85
CA GLU A 627 18.97 6.21 30.68
C GLU A 627 18.08 7.47 30.66
N ASN A 628 18.07 8.19 31.77
CA ASN A 628 17.36 9.45 31.90
C ASN A 628 18.09 10.56 31.11
N ILE A 629 17.40 11.19 30.21
CA ILE A 629 17.86 12.42 29.55
C ILE A 629 17.80 13.52 30.61
N LYS A 630 18.92 13.74 31.33
CA LYS A 630 19.03 14.92 32.18
C LYS A 630 18.93 16.13 31.27
N THR A 631 17.98 17.02 31.51
CA THR A 631 17.80 18.28 30.80
C THR A 631 19.05 19.16 30.95
N THR A 632 20.10 18.78 30.23
CA THR A 632 21.30 19.60 30.10
C THR A 632 21.21 20.34 28.77
N ARG A 633 21.75 21.55 28.74
CA ARG A 633 21.82 22.50 27.62
C ARG A 633 22.44 21.96 26.30
N THR A 634 22.71 20.68 26.18
CA THR A 634 23.60 20.13 25.16
C THR A 634 23.06 18.86 24.49
N LEU A 635 21.79 18.87 24.07
CA LEU A 635 21.42 17.93 22.99
C LEU A 635 21.97 18.51 21.67
N ASP A 636 22.93 17.85 21.09
CA ASP A 636 23.40 18.20 19.76
C ASP A 636 22.60 17.44 18.72
N VAL A 637 21.95 18.14 17.79
CA VAL A 637 21.35 17.56 16.60
C VAL A 637 22.29 17.79 15.42
N ILE A 638 22.57 16.73 14.71
CA ILE A 638 23.54 16.72 13.62
C ILE A 638 22.88 16.10 12.38
N THR A 639 23.27 16.58 11.23
CA THR A 639 22.92 15.98 9.92
C THR A 639 24.23 15.64 9.20
N PRO A 640 24.34 14.44 8.60
CA PRO A 640 25.47 14.08 7.78
C PRO A 640 25.72 15.10 6.67
N LYS A 641 26.98 15.49 6.46
CA LYS A 641 27.32 16.55 5.49
C LYS A 641 27.58 16.01 4.09
N ASN A 642 27.89 14.73 3.95
CA ASN A 642 28.31 14.14 2.68
C ASN A 642 27.69 12.77 2.48
N ILE A 643 27.28 12.49 1.25
CA ILE A 643 27.00 11.15 0.76
C ILE A 643 28.16 10.73 -0.14
N SER A 644 28.79 9.59 0.16
CA SER A 644 29.84 8.99 -0.65
C SER A 644 29.25 7.97 -1.61
N TYR A 645 29.61 8.10 -2.88
CA TYR A 645 29.27 7.16 -3.94
C TYR A 645 30.48 6.32 -4.38
N GLU A 646 31.52 6.32 -3.58
CA GLU A 646 32.74 5.58 -3.86
C GLU A 646 32.46 4.08 -3.77
N ARG A 647 32.70 3.35 -4.86
CA ARG A 647 32.39 1.92 -5.05
C ARG A 647 30.90 1.57 -5.18
N SER A 648 30.00 2.57 -5.24
CA SER A 648 28.61 2.30 -5.51
C SER A 648 28.41 1.68 -6.90
N GLY A 649 27.58 0.63 -6.98
CA GLY A 649 27.20 -0.07 -8.21
C GLY A 649 25.71 0.06 -8.51
N THR A 650 25.35 -0.04 -9.79
CA THR A 650 23.95 -0.28 -10.17
C THR A 650 23.77 -1.77 -10.42
N LEU A 651 22.85 -2.40 -9.71
CA LEU A 651 22.53 -3.82 -9.83
C LEU A 651 21.21 -3.98 -10.58
N GLU A 652 21.22 -4.81 -11.62
CA GLU A 652 20.01 -5.14 -12.36
C GLU A 652 19.57 -6.56 -11.98
N LEU A 653 18.47 -6.66 -11.24
CA LEU A 653 17.90 -7.95 -10.90
C LEU A 653 17.06 -8.47 -12.08
N SER A 654 17.12 -9.78 -12.31
CA SER A 654 16.31 -10.44 -13.32
C SER A 654 14.83 -10.34 -12.93
N SER A 655 13.97 -9.94 -13.87
CA SER A 655 12.52 -10.00 -13.61
C SER A 655 12.03 -11.44 -13.79
N HIS A 656 11.36 -11.96 -12.77
CA HIS A 656 10.83 -13.32 -12.71
C HIS A 656 9.29 -13.36 -12.67
N LYS A 657 8.61 -12.32 -13.21
CA LYS A 657 7.15 -12.29 -13.25
C LYS A 657 6.62 -13.42 -14.14
N SER A 658 5.80 -14.29 -13.56
CA SER A 658 5.02 -15.23 -14.36
C SER A 658 3.93 -14.48 -15.11
N SER A 659 3.95 -14.54 -16.45
CA SER A 659 2.91 -13.94 -17.29
C SER A 659 1.57 -14.67 -17.22
N SER A 660 1.55 -15.87 -16.67
CA SER A 660 0.35 -16.72 -16.55
C SER A 660 -0.39 -16.52 -15.22
N VAL A 661 0.18 -15.77 -14.27
CA VAL A 661 -0.41 -15.56 -12.96
C VAL A 661 -1.03 -14.16 -12.90
N VAL A 662 -2.34 -14.10 -12.71
CA VAL A 662 -3.07 -12.85 -12.51
C VAL A 662 -2.84 -12.39 -11.07
N ARG A 663 -2.47 -11.12 -10.89
CA ARG A 663 -2.38 -10.47 -9.59
C ARG A 663 -3.46 -9.42 -9.46
N TYR A 664 -4.06 -9.37 -8.29
CA TYR A 664 -5.08 -8.40 -7.91
C TYR A 664 -4.50 -7.43 -6.87
N TYR A 665 -4.65 -6.16 -7.14
CA TYR A 665 -4.19 -5.07 -6.28
C TYR A 665 -5.40 -4.39 -5.66
N SER A 666 -5.58 -4.53 -4.36
CA SER A 666 -6.70 -3.91 -3.65
C SER A 666 -6.31 -2.58 -3.03
N TYR A 667 -7.17 -1.59 -3.16
CA TYR A 667 -6.95 -0.24 -2.66
C TYR A 667 -8.12 0.23 -1.82
N ALA A 668 -7.83 0.85 -0.70
CA ALA A 668 -8.79 1.60 0.11
C ALA A 668 -8.07 2.72 0.86
N ASN A 669 -8.75 3.83 1.12
CA ASN A 669 -8.21 4.95 1.88
C ASN A 669 -6.84 5.42 1.36
N GLY A 670 -6.71 5.53 0.03
CA GLY A 670 -5.49 5.98 -0.65
C GLY A 670 -4.28 5.05 -0.53
N LYS A 671 -4.43 3.84 0.04
CA LYS A 671 -3.34 2.86 0.20
C LYS A 671 -3.62 1.56 -0.56
N LEU A 672 -2.56 0.90 -1.01
CA LEU A 672 -2.61 -0.53 -1.33
C LEU A 672 -2.86 -1.30 -0.03
N GLN A 673 -3.89 -2.13 -0.01
CA GLN A 673 -4.25 -2.95 1.15
C GLN A 673 -3.61 -4.33 1.07
N SER A 674 -3.63 -4.93 -0.13
CA SER A 674 -2.98 -6.22 -0.39
C SER A 674 -2.69 -6.41 -1.87
N VAL A 675 -1.73 -7.29 -2.16
CA VAL A 675 -1.53 -7.92 -3.46
C VAL A 675 -1.91 -9.39 -3.28
N SER A 676 -2.83 -9.88 -4.09
CA SER A 676 -3.33 -11.25 -3.98
C SER A 676 -3.42 -11.92 -5.35
N TYR A 677 -3.30 -13.22 -5.36
CA TYR A 677 -3.55 -14.05 -6.53
C TYR A 677 -5.02 -14.48 -6.63
N GLU A 678 -5.79 -14.26 -5.58
CA GLU A 678 -7.21 -14.56 -5.52
C GLU A 678 -8.06 -13.30 -5.45
N LEU A 679 -9.06 -13.20 -6.33
CA LEU A 679 -9.98 -12.06 -6.37
C LEU A 679 -10.75 -11.91 -5.04
N LYS A 680 -11.12 -13.03 -4.40
CA LYS A 680 -11.81 -13.04 -3.09
C LYS A 680 -11.01 -12.29 -2.04
N GLN A 681 -9.75 -12.67 -1.84
CA GLN A 681 -8.87 -12.05 -0.84
C GLN A 681 -8.68 -10.56 -1.11
N ALA A 682 -8.51 -10.19 -2.39
CA ALA A 682 -8.38 -8.80 -2.79
C ALA A 682 -9.65 -7.99 -2.48
N ILE A 683 -10.85 -8.54 -2.74
CA ILE A 683 -12.11 -7.88 -2.39
C ILE A 683 -12.27 -7.75 -0.88
N ASP A 684 -12.00 -8.83 -0.14
CA ASP A 684 -12.13 -8.88 1.31
C ASP A 684 -11.27 -7.82 2.00
N SER A 685 -10.03 -7.64 1.54
CA SER A 685 -9.08 -6.70 2.14
C SER A 685 -9.46 -5.22 1.97
N CYS A 686 -10.21 -4.86 0.93
CA CYS A 686 -10.60 -3.47 0.67
C CYS A 686 -12.09 -3.16 0.92
N TYR A 687 -12.90 -4.18 1.23
CA TYR A 687 -14.35 -4.05 1.29
C TYR A 687 -14.81 -3.02 2.33
N ASP A 688 -14.32 -3.09 3.56
CA ASP A 688 -14.77 -2.20 4.65
C ASP A 688 -14.36 -0.74 4.43
N GLY A 689 -13.23 -0.52 3.76
CA GLY A 689 -12.76 0.82 3.36
C GLY A 689 -13.45 1.40 2.12
N MET A 690 -14.57 0.83 1.63
CA MET A 690 -15.23 1.23 0.38
C MET A 690 -14.29 1.23 -0.82
N GLY A 691 -13.35 0.29 -0.84
CA GLY A 691 -12.25 0.25 -1.78
C GLY A 691 -12.58 -0.35 -3.15
N TRP A 692 -11.53 -0.50 -3.94
CA TRP A 692 -11.57 -1.09 -5.27
C TRP A 692 -10.40 -2.05 -5.49
N VAL A 693 -10.54 -2.94 -6.46
CA VAL A 693 -9.52 -3.90 -6.88
C VAL A 693 -9.16 -3.65 -8.34
N ARG A 694 -7.87 -3.61 -8.64
CA ARG A 694 -7.33 -3.57 -10.01
C ARG A 694 -6.60 -4.87 -10.33
N ASP A 695 -6.62 -5.25 -11.60
CA ASP A 695 -5.76 -6.31 -12.12
C ASP A 695 -4.34 -5.81 -12.44
N SER A 696 -3.49 -6.70 -12.92
CA SER A 696 -2.11 -6.39 -13.36
C SER A 696 -2.03 -5.36 -14.49
N ASN A 697 -3.13 -5.12 -15.22
CA ASN A 697 -3.23 -4.14 -16.30
C ASN A 697 -3.82 -2.81 -15.82
N CYS A 698 -3.92 -2.59 -14.53
CA CYS A 698 -4.52 -1.41 -13.90
C CYS A 698 -6.03 -1.23 -14.18
N ALA A 699 -6.71 -2.23 -14.75
CA ALA A 699 -8.15 -2.19 -14.95
C ALA A 699 -8.88 -2.46 -13.64
N VAL A 700 -9.91 -1.66 -13.32
CA VAL A 700 -10.75 -1.89 -12.13
C VAL A 700 -11.62 -3.10 -12.40
N VAL A 701 -11.42 -4.15 -11.59
CA VAL A 701 -12.21 -5.38 -11.65
C VAL A 701 -13.30 -5.43 -10.60
N TYR A 702 -13.19 -4.63 -9.54
CA TYR A 702 -14.19 -4.52 -8.48
C TYR A 702 -14.17 -3.12 -7.86
N SER A 703 -15.34 -2.58 -7.48
CA SER A 703 -15.46 -1.36 -6.68
C SER A 703 -16.74 -1.40 -5.83
N ARG A 704 -16.57 -1.32 -4.51
CA ARG A 704 -17.71 -1.32 -3.59
C ARG A 704 -18.56 -0.05 -3.71
N ALA A 705 -17.93 1.10 -3.84
CA ALA A 705 -18.63 2.40 -3.88
C ALA A 705 -19.44 2.60 -5.16
N ASP A 706 -19.09 1.91 -6.24
CA ASP A 706 -19.74 2.03 -7.54
C ASP A 706 -20.96 1.09 -7.73
N ARG A 707 -21.37 0.39 -6.70
CA ARG A 707 -22.58 -0.45 -6.75
C ARG A 707 -23.84 0.39 -6.62
N VAL A 708 -24.73 0.34 -7.63
CA VAL A 708 -26.04 0.97 -7.56
C VAL A 708 -26.98 0.18 -6.63
N SER A 709 -28.04 0.85 -6.12
CA SER A 709 -28.96 0.24 -5.15
C SER A 709 -29.84 -0.88 -5.73
N SER A 710 -30.10 -0.85 -7.03
CA SER A 710 -30.88 -1.88 -7.73
C SER A 710 -30.54 -1.91 -9.22
N LYS A 711 -30.59 -3.09 -9.81
CA LYS A 711 -30.35 -3.31 -11.24
C LYS A 711 -31.03 -4.58 -11.71
N THR A 712 -31.60 -4.55 -12.92
CA THR A 712 -32.07 -5.75 -13.63
C THR A 712 -31.49 -5.71 -15.05
N ILE A 713 -30.86 -6.81 -15.47
CA ILE A 713 -30.29 -6.98 -16.81
C ILE A 713 -31.43 -7.40 -17.75
N SER A 714 -31.66 -6.62 -18.80
CA SER A 714 -32.80 -6.80 -19.70
C SER A 714 -32.73 -8.07 -20.57
N GLU A 715 -31.52 -8.49 -20.94
CA GLU A 715 -31.26 -9.64 -21.80
C GLU A 715 -30.23 -10.59 -21.18
N PRO A 716 -30.58 -11.33 -20.08
CA PRO A 716 -29.64 -12.26 -19.47
C PRO A 716 -29.40 -13.50 -20.34
N PHE A 717 -30.22 -13.76 -21.35
CA PHE A 717 -30.20 -14.98 -22.17
C PHE A 717 -29.00 -15.09 -23.11
N SER A 718 -28.39 -13.98 -23.52
CA SER A 718 -27.18 -14.03 -24.35
C SER A 718 -25.97 -14.64 -23.61
N ALA A 719 -26.01 -14.69 -22.29
CA ALA A 719 -25.00 -15.34 -21.46
C ALA A 719 -25.28 -16.84 -21.20
N ALA A 720 -26.48 -17.33 -21.50
CA ALA A 720 -26.84 -18.74 -21.21
C ALA A 720 -26.06 -19.76 -22.06
N GLN A 721 -25.78 -19.44 -23.35
CA GLN A 721 -24.97 -20.30 -24.21
C GLN A 721 -23.49 -20.33 -23.81
N PRO A 722 -22.81 -19.20 -23.59
CA PRO A 722 -21.45 -19.18 -23.05
C PRO A 722 -21.32 -19.94 -21.72
N MET A 723 -22.34 -19.88 -20.87
CA MET A 723 -22.38 -20.63 -19.61
C MET A 723 -22.35 -22.14 -19.79
N VAL A 724 -23.19 -22.67 -20.69
CA VAL A 724 -23.21 -24.11 -20.97
C VAL A 724 -21.87 -24.56 -21.56
N MET A 725 -21.25 -23.73 -22.39
CA MET A 725 -19.93 -24.01 -22.96
C MET A 725 -18.84 -23.99 -21.88
N ALA A 726 -18.86 -23.05 -20.96
CA ALA A 726 -17.94 -22.98 -19.84
C ALA A 726 -18.06 -24.19 -18.90
N LEU A 727 -19.27 -24.65 -18.62
CA LEU A 727 -19.52 -25.86 -17.83
C LEU A 727 -19.00 -27.14 -18.49
N ASN A 728 -19.10 -27.22 -19.81
CA ASN A 728 -18.74 -28.40 -20.57
C ASN A 728 -17.25 -28.49 -20.95
N ALA A 729 -16.55 -27.36 -21.00
CA ALA A 729 -15.17 -27.27 -21.50
C ALA A 729 -14.11 -27.21 -20.40
N GLY A 730 -14.49 -27.03 -19.12
CA GLY A 730 -13.53 -26.59 -18.12
C GLY A 730 -12.96 -25.25 -18.57
N PHE A 731 -13.48 -24.14 -18.13
CA PHE A 731 -13.09 -22.80 -18.64
C PHE A 731 -11.68 -22.42 -18.17
N ASP A 732 -10.91 -21.80 -19.06
CA ASP A 732 -9.75 -21.02 -18.67
C ASP A 732 -10.20 -19.60 -18.29
N GLU A 733 -9.76 -19.14 -17.12
CA GLU A 733 -9.96 -17.74 -16.72
C GLU A 733 -9.31 -16.83 -17.76
N ASP A 734 -9.98 -15.73 -18.08
CA ASP A 734 -9.54 -14.76 -19.09
C ASP A 734 -9.57 -15.23 -20.55
N GLU A 735 -10.02 -16.42 -20.86
CA GLU A 735 -10.30 -16.80 -22.26
C GLU A 735 -11.53 -16.05 -22.78
N ILE A 736 -11.37 -15.37 -23.91
CA ILE A 736 -12.49 -14.71 -24.58
C ILE A 736 -13.30 -15.81 -25.28
N THR A 737 -14.54 -16.00 -24.88
CA THR A 737 -15.46 -16.91 -25.55
C THR A 737 -15.74 -16.44 -26.99
N GLU A 738 -16.18 -17.36 -27.87
CA GLU A 738 -16.58 -17.02 -29.25
C GLU A 738 -17.66 -15.92 -29.31
N ASP A 739 -18.48 -15.78 -28.25
CA ASP A 739 -19.51 -14.76 -28.11
C ASP A 739 -19.01 -13.45 -27.47
N GLY A 740 -17.72 -13.33 -27.19
CA GLY A 740 -17.08 -12.10 -26.67
C GLY A 740 -17.29 -11.87 -25.18
N TYR A 741 -17.37 -12.91 -24.37
CA TYR A 741 -17.37 -12.82 -22.92
C TYR A 741 -16.02 -13.28 -22.32
N ILE A 742 -15.57 -12.58 -21.31
CA ILE A 742 -14.50 -13.01 -20.42
C ILE A 742 -15.16 -13.73 -19.24
N ILE A 743 -14.67 -14.92 -18.92
CA ILE A 743 -15.14 -15.72 -17.80
C ILE A 743 -14.22 -15.46 -16.60
N MET A 744 -14.81 -15.04 -15.49
CA MET A 744 -14.06 -14.74 -14.28
C MET A 744 -14.55 -15.62 -13.14
N ASN A 745 -13.62 -16.32 -12.48
CA ASN A 745 -13.91 -17.10 -11.28
C ASN A 745 -14.22 -16.16 -10.11
N ALA A 746 -15.36 -16.39 -9.47
CA ALA A 746 -15.83 -15.60 -8.33
C ALA A 746 -16.26 -16.51 -7.16
N GLN A 747 -15.65 -17.69 -7.08
CA GLN A 747 -15.92 -18.68 -6.03
C GLN A 747 -15.63 -18.11 -4.65
N GLU A 748 -16.44 -18.52 -3.67
CA GLU A 748 -16.33 -18.15 -2.26
C GLU A 748 -16.47 -16.65 -1.94
N ILE A 749 -16.75 -15.83 -2.95
CA ILE A 749 -17.07 -14.42 -2.72
C ILE A 749 -18.53 -14.33 -2.25
N GLN A 750 -18.76 -13.68 -1.12
CA GLN A 750 -20.11 -13.50 -0.59
C GLN A 750 -21.05 -12.85 -1.62
N LEU A 751 -22.27 -13.39 -1.75
CA LEU A 751 -23.26 -12.92 -2.70
C LEU A 751 -23.43 -11.40 -2.72
N ASN A 752 -23.49 -10.78 -1.54
CA ASN A 752 -23.66 -9.32 -1.44
C ASN A 752 -22.52 -8.53 -2.11
N ARG A 753 -21.30 -9.07 -2.14
CA ARG A 753 -20.15 -8.44 -2.80
C ARG A 753 -20.23 -8.61 -4.31
N LEU A 754 -20.71 -9.76 -4.77
CA LEU A 754 -20.87 -10.06 -6.19
C LEU A 754 -21.94 -9.24 -6.92
N LEU A 755 -22.93 -8.69 -6.20
CA LEU A 755 -23.96 -7.83 -6.80
C LEU A 755 -23.39 -6.58 -7.50
N TYR A 756 -22.14 -6.22 -7.24
CA TYR A 756 -21.38 -5.26 -8.03
C TYR A 756 -21.37 -5.60 -9.53
N TYR A 757 -21.13 -6.86 -9.87
CA TYR A 757 -21.08 -7.29 -11.27
C TYR A 757 -22.44 -7.19 -11.95
N VAL A 758 -23.49 -7.55 -11.25
CA VAL A 758 -24.86 -7.36 -11.77
C VAL A 758 -25.17 -5.85 -11.95
N SER A 759 -24.65 -4.99 -11.06
CA SER A 759 -24.81 -3.54 -11.20
C SER A 759 -24.15 -2.99 -12.47
N LYS A 760 -23.06 -3.64 -12.91
CA LYS A 760 -22.34 -3.32 -14.16
C LYS A 760 -22.97 -3.96 -15.40
N GLY A 761 -24.04 -4.73 -15.25
CA GLY A 761 -24.70 -5.41 -16.36
C GLY A 761 -24.11 -6.77 -16.70
N TYR A 762 -23.30 -7.34 -15.79
CA TYR A 762 -22.71 -8.67 -15.97
C TYR A 762 -23.49 -9.71 -15.16
N PRO A 763 -24.12 -10.69 -15.82
CA PRO A 763 -24.84 -11.75 -15.10
C PRO A 763 -23.85 -12.68 -14.38
N ILE A 764 -24.30 -13.25 -13.27
CA ILE A 764 -23.51 -14.20 -12.47
C ILE A 764 -24.18 -15.55 -12.57
N MET A 765 -23.41 -16.58 -12.90
CA MET A 765 -23.84 -17.96 -12.78
C MET A 765 -23.59 -18.43 -11.34
N ALA A 766 -24.59 -18.96 -10.71
CA ALA A 766 -24.50 -19.64 -9.42
C ALA A 766 -24.83 -21.12 -9.58
N ARG A 767 -23.96 -21.98 -9.06
CA ARG A 767 -24.15 -23.43 -9.10
C ARG A 767 -25.06 -23.90 -7.97
N LEU A 768 -25.92 -24.86 -8.27
CA LEU A 768 -26.87 -25.44 -7.34
C LEU A 768 -26.74 -26.97 -7.22
N GLY A 769 -25.77 -27.59 -7.91
CA GLY A 769 -25.53 -29.02 -7.94
C GLY A 769 -24.62 -29.44 -9.09
N GLU A 770 -24.45 -30.74 -9.31
CA GLU A 770 -23.50 -31.28 -10.26
C GLU A 770 -23.76 -30.80 -11.72
N ASN A 771 -25.03 -30.57 -12.09
CA ASN A 771 -25.45 -30.04 -13.39
C ASN A 771 -26.60 -29.04 -13.26
N GLU A 772 -26.79 -28.46 -12.07
CA GLU A 772 -27.82 -27.51 -11.80
C GLU A 772 -27.20 -26.14 -11.51
N TYR A 773 -27.70 -25.10 -12.18
CA TYR A 773 -27.27 -23.73 -12.02
C TYR A 773 -28.37 -22.73 -12.29
N CYS A 774 -28.21 -21.53 -11.78
CA CYS A 774 -29.08 -20.41 -12.12
C CYS A 774 -28.23 -19.16 -12.45
N LEU A 775 -28.84 -18.19 -13.13
CA LEU A 775 -28.31 -16.87 -13.37
C LEU A 775 -28.85 -15.88 -12.35
N ILE A 776 -27.98 -15.13 -11.71
CA ILE A 776 -28.35 -13.91 -10.99
C ILE A 776 -28.29 -12.78 -12.01
N TYR A 777 -29.43 -12.20 -12.38
CA TYR A 777 -29.50 -11.15 -13.42
C TYR A 777 -30.08 -9.84 -12.92
N GLY A 778 -30.56 -9.80 -11.67
CA GLY A 778 -31.10 -8.59 -11.10
C GLY A 778 -31.10 -8.61 -9.57
N TYR A 779 -31.18 -7.43 -8.98
CA TYR A 779 -31.34 -7.26 -7.54
C TYR A 779 -31.99 -5.92 -7.18
N THR A 780 -32.55 -5.88 -5.97
CA THR A 780 -33.00 -4.69 -5.25
C THR A 780 -32.24 -4.58 -3.92
N SER A 781 -32.64 -3.67 -3.03
CA SER A 781 -32.08 -3.59 -1.67
C SER A 781 -32.22 -4.91 -0.88
N ASP A 782 -33.30 -5.66 -1.12
CA ASP A 782 -33.71 -6.79 -0.28
C ASP A 782 -33.77 -8.12 -1.03
N ASN A 783 -33.88 -8.09 -2.36
CA ASN A 783 -34.14 -9.28 -3.17
C ASN A 783 -33.17 -9.40 -4.33
N ILE A 784 -32.97 -10.66 -4.80
CA ILE A 784 -32.31 -10.98 -6.06
C ILE A 784 -33.29 -11.59 -7.04
N GLU A 785 -32.99 -11.46 -8.33
CA GLU A 785 -33.74 -12.03 -9.44
C GLU A 785 -32.91 -13.14 -10.07
N LEU A 786 -33.49 -14.37 -10.06
CA LEU A 786 -32.88 -15.59 -10.54
C LEU A 786 -33.55 -16.07 -11.82
N PHE A 787 -32.73 -16.59 -12.72
CA PHE A 787 -33.16 -17.23 -13.95
C PHE A 787 -32.59 -18.66 -14.03
N TYR A 788 -33.47 -19.63 -14.18
CA TYR A 788 -33.12 -21.04 -14.34
C TYR A 788 -33.29 -21.41 -15.81
N PRO A 789 -32.21 -21.60 -16.58
CA PRO A 789 -32.27 -21.97 -17.99
C PRO A 789 -32.74 -23.41 -18.13
N SER A 790 -33.49 -23.69 -19.19
CA SER A 790 -33.90 -25.04 -19.57
C SER A 790 -33.12 -25.51 -20.80
N GLU A 791 -32.64 -26.76 -20.79
CA GLU A 791 -31.83 -27.34 -21.87
C GLU A 791 -32.50 -27.38 -23.25
N ASN A 792 -33.85 -27.30 -23.33
CA ASN A 792 -34.56 -27.57 -24.56
C ASN A 792 -35.44 -26.47 -25.13
N ASP A 793 -35.75 -25.41 -24.39
CA ASP A 793 -36.54 -24.29 -24.93
C ASP A 793 -36.64 -23.10 -23.97
N ASN A 794 -36.69 -21.90 -24.52
CA ASN A 794 -36.96 -20.68 -23.76
C ASN A 794 -38.33 -20.63 -23.09
N GLU A 795 -39.24 -21.52 -23.48
CA GLU A 795 -40.60 -21.61 -22.90
C GLU A 795 -40.65 -22.33 -21.54
N ASN A 796 -39.66 -23.12 -21.19
CA ASN A 796 -39.59 -23.85 -19.92
C ASN A 796 -38.66 -23.23 -18.88
N SER A 797 -38.04 -22.12 -19.19
CA SER A 797 -37.17 -21.41 -18.24
C SER A 797 -38.00 -20.76 -17.12
N ARG A 798 -37.52 -20.83 -15.88
CA ARG A 798 -38.15 -20.27 -14.68
C ARG A 798 -37.45 -19.02 -14.21
N ARG A 799 -38.23 -17.99 -13.88
CA ARG A 799 -37.74 -16.81 -13.15
C ARG A 799 -38.25 -16.87 -11.72
N GLU A 800 -37.41 -16.48 -10.79
CA GLU A 800 -37.73 -16.46 -9.37
C GLU A 800 -37.14 -15.19 -8.73
N THR A 801 -37.87 -14.66 -7.76
CA THR A 801 -37.37 -13.57 -6.91
C THR A 801 -37.28 -14.11 -5.49
N MET A 802 -36.13 -13.89 -4.85
CA MET A 802 -35.81 -14.44 -3.53
C MET A 802 -35.17 -13.33 -2.69
N SER A 803 -35.32 -13.41 -1.36
CA SER A 803 -34.54 -12.47 -0.50
C SER A 803 -33.04 -12.73 -0.63
N ILE A 804 -32.22 -11.66 -0.48
CA ILE A 804 -30.76 -11.80 -0.52
C ILE A 804 -30.30 -12.76 0.58
N GLU A 805 -30.91 -12.73 1.76
CA GLU A 805 -30.56 -13.60 2.87
C GLU A 805 -30.85 -15.09 2.56
N ASP A 806 -32.03 -15.41 2.04
CA ASP A 806 -32.40 -16.79 1.67
C ASP A 806 -31.49 -17.32 0.54
N ALA A 807 -31.19 -16.46 -0.42
CA ALA A 807 -30.31 -16.78 -1.52
C ALA A 807 -28.86 -17.03 -1.05
N ALA A 808 -28.33 -16.20 -0.16
CA ALA A 808 -27.00 -16.43 0.43
C ALA A 808 -26.95 -17.77 1.16
N ILE A 809 -27.97 -18.12 1.95
CA ILE A 809 -28.07 -19.43 2.61
C ILE A 809 -28.17 -20.58 1.59
N MET A 810 -28.85 -20.36 0.49
CA MET A 810 -28.97 -21.35 -0.57
C MET A 810 -27.65 -21.61 -1.25
N PHE A 811 -26.91 -20.56 -1.63
CA PHE A 811 -25.64 -20.66 -2.34
C PHE A 811 -24.49 -21.14 -1.44
N ASP A 812 -24.45 -20.75 -0.17
CA ASP A 812 -23.48 -21.23 0.81
C ASP A 812 -23.48 -22.78 0.93
N ARG A 813 -24.64 -23.43 0.75
CA ARG A 813 -24.73 -24.90 0.69
C ARG A 813 -23.97 -25.53 -0.47
N TYR A 814 -23.70 -24.74 -1.51
CA TYR A 814 -22.95 -25.11 -2.70
C TYR A 814 -21.60 -24.36 -2.76
N GLN A 815 -21.11 -23.93 -1.59
CA GLN A 815 -19.79 -23.29 -1.41
C GLN A 815 -19.63 -21.97 -2.18
N ASP A 816 -20.72 -21.22 -2.32
CA ASP A 816 -20.68 -19.92 -3.04
C ASP A 816 -19.95 -20.01 -4.40
N ASP A 817 -20.29 -21.09 -5.16
CA ASP A 817 -19.66 -21.38 -6.44
C ASP A 817 -20.24 -20.50 -7.54
N TYR A 818 -19.55 -19.41 -7.85
CA TYR A 818 -19.99 -18.38 -8.81
C TYR A 818 -19.00 -18.18 -9.94
N ILE A 819 -19.56 -17.81 -11.10
CA ILE A 819 -18.83 -17.40 -12.30
C ILE A 819 -19.45 -16.11 -12.81
N VAL A 820 -18.63 -15.09 -13.08
CA VAL A 820 -19.05 -13.80 -13.67
C VAL A 820 -18.76 -13.81 -15.17
N PHE A 821 -19.76 -13.41 -15.98
CA PHE A 821 -19.61 -13.23 -17.42
C PHE A 821 -19.49 -11.76 -17.75
N LYS A 822 -18.27 -11.28 -17.91
CA LYS A 822 -17.96 -9.91 -18.28
C LYS A 822 -17.93 -9.79 -19.80
N LYS A 823 -18.72 -8.89 -20.37
CA LYS A 823 -18.68 -8.65 -21.82
C LYS A 823 -17.36 -7.99 -22.20
N TYR A 824 -16.63 -8.59 -23.13
CA TYR A 824 -15.41 -8.01 -23.65
C TYR A 824 -15.73 -6.74 -24.44
N GLN A 825 -15.21 -5.60 -24.00
CA GLN A 825 -15.43 -4.30 -24.67
C GLN A 825 -14.29 -3.94 -25.64
N GLY A 826 -13.58 -4.92 -26.16
CA GLY A 826 -12.44 -4.72 -27.02
C GLY A 826 -12.67 -5.22 -28.45
N LYS A 827 -13.06 -4.33 -29.33
CA LYS A 827 -12.61 -4.28 -30.74
C LYS A 827 -12.76 -2.89 -31.28
#